data_93aaef2910b655e27c83ac2f9d47f44e
#
_entry.id   93aaef2910b655e27c83ac2f9d47f44e
#
_cell.length_a   1.000
_cell.length_b   1.000
_cell.length_c   1.000
_cell.angle_alpha   90.00
_cell.angle_beta   90.00
_cell.angle_gamma   90.00
#
_symmetry.space_group_name_H-M   'P 1'
#
loop_
_entity.id
_entity.type
_entity.pdbx_description
1 polymer ?
#
loop_
_entity_poly.entity_id
_entity_poly.type
_entity_poly.pdbx_seq_one_letter_code
_entity_poly.pdbx_strand_id
1 'polypeptide(L)'
;APALAAACAQIWTGLLQGSYGVVAQAFGQNDAATAKTWLLLREFRTATRFSRPNADATLATTGFAAGTLSAADALGAVRADLLDTYQSRLTEALSDLATADEQHFATRRAEAAALADGYFAILAPAYAEQRSPAARDDARRAFAELRAAALGGQPLAGPLAKVEAALAGFRAAPLNAAEQTRRAGQLLRFLSLVPIEYERGVSRGVVTKALEIREAATFRDGAAAAFADLRTLLDARDPAKTQQIAAQLATLAKQLAAAEAGTQVVAPDALQASVEQIEALLKETMPAAWQQHDSGADFDVIRAALDQMESAVVAGQYDLAESARLEAYAVLESGPEAKLIVFAPQYKPILEGLFWYGQEAHQGLAFLISRHAPAAEIKATRIALDTELAAAEKALAGNNAPAAVASNAAVLVFREGLEAVLILASLMASFKSKAQRALRQSLWGGAALALIASVLTWLLARGALVALARYGERLEAIVSLIAIGVLLLITNWFFHDVYWTGWMANFHQQKKRVVSGSAGQLLGLVVLGFTSIYREGFETVLFLQALVLESGIATVLTGIGIGLAATFLVGIIVFGLQAKLPAKKMLIVTGIMIGAVLLQMVGNTAHVLQVLGWLPTSPIRALTPWLPYWAGLWFGLYATWEGIALQFAAGAFTIGSYVLAERWHHKQRIAEPAPLPRPQQQNR
;
A
#
# COMPACT_ATOMS: atom_id res chain seq x y z
N ALA A 1 6.68 48.80 15.86
CA ALA A 1 6.34 47.53 15.19
C ALA A 1 6.54 46.32 16.12
N PRO A 2 7.71 46.08 16.77
CA PRO A 2 7.93 44.86 17.60
C PRO A 2 6.90 44.67 18.73
N ALA A 3 6.60 45.72 19.52
CA ALA A 3 5.63 45.67 20.60
C ALA A 3 4.20 45.36 20.11
N LEU A 4 3.81 45.88 18.95
CA LEU A 4 2.52 45.57 18.34
C LEU A 4 2.44 44.09 17.92
N ALA A 5 3.48 43.58 17.25
CA ALA A 5 3.55 42.19 16.80
C ALA A 5 3.48 41.23 18.01
N ALA A 6 4.23 41.51 19.06
CA ALA A 6 4.16 40.75 20.33
C ALA A 6 2.77 40.78 20.97
N ALA A 7 2.11 41.96 21.00
CA ALA A 7 0.76 42.10 21.53
C ALA A 7 -0.27 41.30 20.71
N CYS A 8 -0.19 41.32 19.37
CA CYS A 8 -1.04 40.51 18.51
C CYS A 8 -0.85 39.00 18.77
N ALA A 9 0.40 38.57 18.90
CA ALA A 9 0.73 37.18 19.23
C ALA A 9 0.13 36.71 20.58
N GLN A 10 0.20 37.56 21.57
CA GLN A 10 -0.40 37.29 22.90
C GLN A 10 -1.93 37.23 22.84
N ILE A 11 -2.58 38.15 22.11
CA ILE A 11 -4.03 38.12 21.91
C ILE A 11 -4.44 36.84 21.21
N TRP A 12 -3.70 36.45 20.16
CA TRP A 12 -3.96 35.22 19.40
C TRP A 12 -3.87 33.98 20.29
N THR A 13 -2.77 33.81 21.02
CA THR A 13 -2.58 32.63 21.89
C THR A 13 -3.55 32.62 23.06
N GLY A 14 -3.94 33.79 23.58
CA GLY A 14 -5.00 33.94 24.57
C GLY A 14 -6.38 33.50 24.05
N LEU A 15 -6.68 33.83 22.80
CA LEU A 15 -7.91 33.36 22.13
C LEU A 15 -7.91 31.83 21.96
N LEU A 16 -6.78 31.23 21.56
CA LEU A 16 -6.63 29.79 21.46
C LEU A 16 -6.84 29.08 22.81
N GLN A 17 -6.28 29.62 23.88
CA GLN A 17 -6.47 29.09 25.22
C GLN A 17 -7.92 29.19 25.68
N GLY A 18 -8.58 30.32 25.42
CA GLY A 18 -10.00 30.53 25.73
C GLY A 18 -10.90 29.58 24.94
N SER A 19 -10.59 29.40 23.63
CA SER A 19 -11.28 28.44 22.75
C SER A 19 -11.24 27.03 23.32
N TYR A 20 -10.07 26.57 23.75
CA TYR A 20 -9.95 25.24 24.36
C TYR A 20 -10.77 25.10 25.63
N GLY A 21 -10.84 26.14 26.47
CA GLY A 21 -11.68 26.18 27.69
C GLY A 21 -13.17 26.03 27.36
N VAL A 22 -13.65 26.72 26.31
CA VAL A 22 -15.05 26.59 25.84
C VAL A 22 -15.32 25.20 25.28
N VAL A 23 -14.40 24.64 24.52
CA VAL A 23 -14.53 23.28 24.00
C VAL A 23 -14.64 22.26 25.13
N ALA A 24 -13.80 22.35 26.14
CA ALA A 24 -13.86 21.48 27.32
C ALA A 24 -15.19 21.58 28.05
N GLN A 25 -15.71 22.80 28.24
CA GLN A 25 -17.02 23.03 28.85
C GLN A 25 -18.16 22.46 28.00
N ALA A 26 -18.12 22.64 26.68
CA ALA A 26 -19.13 22.15 25.74
C ALA A 26 -19.25 20.62 25.79
N PHE A 27 -18.14 19.89 25.85
CA PHE A 27 -18.16 18.44 26.05
C PHE A 27 -18.82 18.06 27.39
N GLY A 28 -18.50 18.79 28.47
CA GLY A 28 -19.12 18.56 29.78
C GLY A 28 -20.64 18.84 29.80
N GLN A 29 -21.12 19.71 28.91
CA GLN A 29 -22.54 20.06 28.75
C GLN A 29 -23.25 19.25 27.66
N ASN A 30 -22.57 18.29 27.04
CA ASN A 30 -23.08 17.49 25.93
C ASN A 30 -23.46 18.33 24.68
N ASP A 31 -22.77 19.45 24.45
CA ASP A 31 -22.98 20.38 23.33
C ASP A 31 -21.89 20.22 22.26
N ALA A 32 -22.10 19.23 21.39
CA ALA A 32 -21.19 18.94 20.28
C ALA A 32 -21.12 20.10 19.24
N ALA A 33 -22.19 20.88 19.07
CA ALA A 33 -22.23 21.97 18.10
C ALA A 33 -21.30 23.13 18.53
N THR A 34 -21.36 23.52 19.79
CA THR A 34 -20.45 24.53 20.36
C THR A 34 -19.01 24.02 20.35
N ALA A 35 -18.74 22.77 20.75
CA ALA A 35 -17.40 22.20 20.68
C ALA A 35 -16.83 22.27 19.26
N LYS A 36 -17.58 21.84 18.25
CA LYS A 36 -17.19 21.88 16.83
C LYS A 36 -16.89 23.31 16.36
N THR A 37 -17.73 24.27 16.73
CA THR A 37 -17.57 25.67 16.32
C THR A 37 -16.27 26.27 16.86
N TRP A 38 -16.00 26.09 18.15
CA TRP A 38 -14.80 26.66 18.78
C TRP A 38 -13.51 25.95 18.40
N LEU A 39 -13.55 24.65 18.02
CA LEU A 39 -12.41 23.95 17.45
C LEU A 39 -11.94 24.49 16.11
N LEU A 40 -12.76 25.26 15.39
CA LEU A 40 -12.33 25.93 14.15
C LEU A 40 -11.22 26.96 14.39
N LEU A 41 -11.08 27.50 15.60
CA LEU A 41 -10.03 28.46 15.95
C LEU A 41 -8.68 27.80 16.25
N ARG A 42 -8.60 26.44 16.36
CA ARG A 42 -7.33 25.75 16.65
C ARG A 42 -6.30 25.94 15.53
N GLU A 43 -5.05 25.92 15.92
CA GLU A 43 -3.96 25.80 14.97
C GLU A 43 -3.71 24.35 14.57
N PHE A 44 -3.03 24.17 13.45
CA PHE A 44 -2.62 22.88 12.92
C PHE A 44 -1.10 22.79 12.93
N ARG A 45 -0.57 21.61 13.06
CA ARG A 45 0.86 21.37 12.88
C ARG A 45 1.24 21.63 11.42
N THR A 46 2.41 22.22 11.22
CA THR A 46 3.02 22.41 9.90
C THR A 46 3.82 21.19 9.48
N ALA A 47 4.31 20.39 10.43
CA ALA A 47 5.02 19.14 10.17
C ALA A 47 4.07 17.93 10.17
N THR A 48 4.52 16.83 9.60
CA THR A 48 3.81 15.56 9.43
C THR A 48 3.00 15.18 10.68
N ARG A 49 1.69 15.05 10.51
CA ARG A 49 0.76 14.80 11.60
C ARG A 49 0.90 13.35 12.08
N PHE A 50 1.33 13.15 13.31
CA PHE A 50 1.14 11.88 13.98
C PHE A 50 -0.31 11.76 14.40
N SER A 51 -1.09 10.98 13.68
CA SER A 51 -2.46 10.67 14.07
C SER A 51 -2.42 9.59 15.15
N ARG A 52 -2.69 9.99 16.39
CA ARG A 52 -2.90 9.03 17.47
C ARG A 52 -4.24 8.34 17.25
N PRO A 53 -4.32 7.01 17.35
CA PRO A 53 -5.61 6.35 17.45
C PRO A 53 -6.42 6.99 18.60
N ASN A 54 -7.63 7.43 18.31
CA ASN A 54 -8.53 8.10 19.26
C ASN A 54 -8.07 9.47 19.81
N ALA A 55 -7.15 10.16 19.15
CA ALA A 55 -6.66 11.48 19.57
C ALA A 55 -6.67 12.51 18.43
N ASP A 56 -7.57 12.39 17.48
CA ASP A 56 -7.86 13.42 16.48
C ASP A 56 -9.06 14.24 16.93
N ALA A 57 -8.86 15.57 17.10
CA ALA A 57 -9.90 16.46 17.58
C ALA A 57 -11.13 16.51 16.68
N THR A 58 -10.97 16.38 15.35
CA THR A 58 -12.09 16.38 14.40
C THR A 58 -12.88 15.08 14.50
N LEU A 59 -12.20 13.94 14.46
CA LEU A 59 -12.82 12.62 14.55
C LEU A 59 -13.49 12.43 15.93
N ALA A 60 -12.82 12.84 17.02
CA ALA A 60 -13.38 12.76 18.36
C ALA A 60 -14.65 13.60 18.52
N THR A 61 -14.66 14.83 17.98
CA THR A 61 -15.83 15.70 18.02
C THR A 61 -16.98 15.16 17.16
N THR A 62 -16.66 14.56 16.01
CA THR A 62 -17.65 13.91 15.15
C THR A 62 -18.24 12.67 15.81
N GLY A 63 -17.40 11.82 16.40
CA GLY A 63 -17.84 10.64 17.16
C GLY A 63 -18.71 10.98 18.37
N PHE A 64 -18.37 12.05 19.08
CA PHE A 64 -19.19 12.58 20.15
C PHE A 64 -20.56 13.07 19.65
N ALA A 65 -20.58 13.84 18.55
CA ALA A 65 -21.83 14.31 17.94
C ALA A 65 -22.71 13.16 17.43
N ALA A 66 -22.11 12.07 16.98
CA ALA A 66 -22.80 10.85 16.54
C ALA A 66 -23.19 9.91 17.70
N GLY A 67 -22.80 10.21 18.94
CA GLY A 67 -23.05 9.35 20.10
C GLY A 67 -22.20 8.07 20.16
N THR A 68 -21.14 7.97 19.35
CA THR A 68 -20.23 6.82 19.33
C THR A 68 -19.06 6.95 20.31
N LEU A 69 -18.81 8.16 20.83
CA LEU A 69 -17.82 8.45 21.86
C LEU A 69 -18.48 9.11 23.06
N SER A 70 -18.02 8.78 24.28
CA SER A 70 -18.40 9.50 25.48
C SER A 70 -17.79 10.91 25.50
N ALA A 71 -18.40 11.83 26.26
CA ALA A 71 -17.85 13.18 26.44
C ALA A 71 -16.43 13.17 27.02
N ALA A 72 -16.15 12.24 27.95
CA ALA A 72 -14.84 12.12 28.58
C ALA A 72 -13.77 11.62 27.60
N ASP A 73 -14.10 10.61 26.78
CA ASP A 73 -13.18 10.06 25.76
C ASP A 73 -12.91 11.10 24.67
N ALA A 74 -13.95 11.78 24.20
CA ALA A 74 -13.83 12.84 23.20
C ALA A 74 -12.97 14.00 23.70
N LEU A 75 -13.20 14.47 24.96
CA LEU A 75 -12.38 15.51 25.58
C LEU A 75 -10.92 15.07 25.76
N GLY A 76 -10.70 13.81 26.16
CA GLY A 76 -9.36 13.24 26.28
C GLY A 76 -8.61 13.24 24.95
N ALA A 77 -9.26 12.83 23.88
CA ALA A 77 -8.71 12.83 22.52
C ALA A 77 -8.40 14.25 22.02
N VAL A 78 -9.34 15.18 22.18
CA VAL A 78 -9.16 16.60 21.81
C VAL A 78 -8.00 17.22 22.59
N ARG A 79 -7.93 16.96 23.91
CA ARG A 79 -6.84 17.44 24.76
C ARG A 79 -5.48 16.95 24.26
N ALA A 80 -5.36 15.67 23.95
CA ALA A 80 -4.11 15.08 23.47
C ALA A 80 -3.67 15.70 22.13
N ASP A 81 -4.57 15.85 21.18
CA ASP A 81 -4.30 16.47 19.87
C ASP A 81 -3.85 17.93 20.00
N LEU A 82 -4.57 18.72 20.79
CA LEU A 82 -4.23 20.13 21.00
C LEU A 82 -2.91 20.32 21.75
N LEU A 83 -2.63 19.53 22.78
CA LEU A 83 -1.37 19.59 23.51
C LEU A 83 -0.17 19.24 22.62
N ASP A 84 -0.27 18.21 21.79
CA ASP A 84 0.77 17.85 20.82
C ASP A 84 0.95 18.97 19.78
N THR A 85 -0.15 19.55 19.30
CA THR A 85 -0.12 20.65 18.34
C THR A 85 0.58 21.86 18.91
N TYR A 86 0.19 22.31 20.09
CA TYR A 86 0.79 23.51 20.69
C TYR A 86 2.21 23.30 21.19
N GLN A 87 2.61 22.08 21.52
CA GLN A 87 4.02 21.78 21.77
C GLN A 87 4.87 21.89 20.49
N SER A 88 4.36 21.42 19.35
CA SER A 88 5.02 21.61 18.05
C SER A 88 5.14 23.10 17.70
N ARG A 89 4.04 23.86 17.85
CA ARG A 89 4.01 25.30 17.61
C ARG A 89 4.97 26.08 18.53
N LEU A 90 5.11 25.64 19.78
CA LEU A 90 6.11 26.20 20.69
C LEU A 90 7.55 25.97 20.17
N THR A 91 7.85 24.76 19.71
CA THR A 91 9.18 24.43 19.16
C THR A 91 9.47 25.26 17.90
N GLU A 92 8.50 25.39 17.01
CA GLU A 92 8.60 26.22 15.80
C GLU A 92 8.84 27.70 16.17
N ALA A 93 8.08 28.24 17.12
CA ALA A 93 8.25 29.62 17.58
C ALA A 93 9.65 29.89 18.18
N LEU A 94 10.20 28.92 18.93
CA LEU A 94 11.58 29.02 19.43
C LEU A 94 12.63 28.96 18.31
N SER A 95 12.43 28.14 17.29
CA SER A 95 13.30 28.08 16.10
C SER A 95 13.21 29.37 15.28
N ASP A 96 12.02 29.89 15.07
CA ASP A 96 11.79 31.17 14.39
C ASP A 96 12.44 32.34 15.16
N LEU A 97 12.39 32.30 16.49
CA LEU A 97 13.04 33.28 17.35
C LEU A 97 14.56 33.28 17.14
N ALA A 98 15.19 32.09 17.11
CA ALA A 98 16.62 31.96 16.89
C ALA A 98 17.01 32.50 15.50
N THR A 99 16.28 32.13 14.45
CA THR A 99 16.49 32.62 13.08
C THR A 99 16.30 34.14 12.98
N ALA A 100 15.26 34.68 13.61
CA ALA A 100 14.98 36.12 13.60
C ALA A 100 16.05 36.93 14.36
N ASP A 101 16.63 36.34 15.42
CA ASP A 101 17.74 36.95 16.16
C ASP A 101 19.03 36.99 15.31
N GLU A 102 19.39 35.88 14.67
CA GLU A 102 20.54 35.82 13.74
C GLU A 102 20.41 36.79 12.57
N GLN A 103 19.21 36.94 12.03
CA GLN A 103 18.94 37.86 10.90
C GLN A 103 18.66 39.29 11.35
N HIS A 104 18.67 39.59 12.63
CA HIS A 104 18.38 40.91 13.21
C HIS A 104 16.99 41.45 12.88
N PHE A 105 15.98 40.58 12.70
CA PHE A 105 14.59 40.96 12.42
C PHE A 105 13.81 41.24 13.73
N ALA A 106 13.94 42.48 14.25
CA ALA A 106 13.39 42.85 15.56
C ALA A 106 11.89 42.60 15.70
N THR A 107 11.09 42.78 14.66
CA THR A 107 9.62 42.54 14.71
C THR A 107 9.31 41.07 14.81
N ARG A 108 9.91 40.22 13.98
CA ARG A 108 9.71 38.77 14.02
C ARG A 108 10.25 38.14 15.30
N ARG A 109 11.38 38.65 15.79
CA ARG A 109 11.98 38.27 17.06
C ARG A 109 11.02 38.50 18.23
N ALA A 110 10.38 39.68 18.32
CA ALA A 110 9.41 39.99 19.33
C ALA A 110 8.13 39.17 19.23
N GLU A 111 7.64 38.95 18.01
CA GLU A 111 6.48 38.12 17.72
C GLU A 111 6.72 36.66 18.12
N ALA A 112 7.82 36.06 17.66
CA ALA A 112 8.15 34.66 17.92
C ALA A 112 8.33 34.37 19.41
N ALA A 113 8.98 35.27 20.15
CA ALA A 113 9.10 35.13 21.62
C ALA A 113 7.74 35.24 22.33
N ALA A 114 6.83 36.10 21.85
CA ALA A 114 5.49 36.21 22.40
C ALA A 114 4.60 35.00 22.06
N LEU A 115 4.73 34.43 20.88
CA LEU A 115 4.09 33.17 20.48
C LEU A 115 4.58 32.01 21.38
N ALA A 116 5.90 31.91 21.60
CA ALA A 116 6.47 30.88 22.47
C ALA A 116 5.93 30.97 23.92
N ASP A 117 5.88 32.16 24.50
CA ASP A 117 5.29 32.40 25.83
C ASP A 117 3.81 32.03 25.86
N GLY A 118 3.04 32.41 24.83
CA GLY A 118 1.62 32.10 24.73
C GLY A 118 1.31 30.61 24.54
N TYR A 119 2.06 29.92 23.71
CA TYR A 119 1.90 28.47 23.54
C TYR A 119 2.26 27.73 24.84
N PHE A 120 3.33 28.14 25.51
CA PHE A 120 3.64 27.56 26.83
C PHE A 120 2.53 27.81 27.83
N ALA A 121 1.86 28.95 27.80
CA ALA A 121 0.71 29.22 28.68
C ALA A 121 -0.44 28.20 28.48
N ILE A 122 -0.67 27.76 27.24
CA ILE A 122 -1.65 26.70 26.94
C ILE A 122 -1.17 25.35 27.52
N LEU A 123 0.14 25.06 27.43
CA LEU A 123 0.74 23.82 27.93
C LEU A 123 0.96 23.78 29.46
N ALA A 124 0.93 24.93 30.11
CA ALA A 124 1.29 25.08 31.52
C ALA A 124 0.52 24.17 32.48
N PRO A 125 -0.78 23.87 32.29
CA PRO A 125 -1.49 22.90 33.11
C PRO A 125 -0.89 21.49 33.02
N ALA A 126 -0.63 20.99 31.83
CA ALA A 126 -0.02 19.67 31.60
C ALA A 126 1.42 19.63 32.15
N TYR A 127 2.15 20.73 32.07
CA TYR A 127 3.49 20.87 32.67
C TYR A 127 3.44 20.75 34.20
N ALA A 128 2.46 21.41 34.83
CA ALA A 128 2.29 21.32 36.27
C ALA A 128 1.88 19.92 36.75
N GLU A 129 1.03 19.23 35.97
CA GLU A 129 0.62 17.84 36.23
C GLU A 129 1.82 16.87 36.24
N GLN A 130 2.78 17.06 35.32
CA GLN A 130 3.93 16.18 35.17
C GLN A 130 5.09 16.52 36.10
N ARG A 131 5.25 17.75 36.48
CA ARG A 131 6.37 18.21 37.30
C ARG A 131 5.92 18.74 38.67
N SER A 132 5.50 20.00 38.73
CA SER A 132 4.88 20.61 39.88
C SER A 132 4.34 22.01 39.57
N PRO A 133 3.43 22.57 40.36
CA PRO A 133 3.02 23.96 40.20
C PRO A 133 4.19 24.96 40.34
N ALA A 134 5.15 24.70 41.23
CA ALA A 134 6.34 25.55 41.38
C ALA A 134 7.23 25.54 40.12
N ALA A 135 7.50 24.36 39.56
CA ALA A 135 8.27 24.24 38.34
C ALA A 135 7.57 24.92 37.13
N ARG A 136 6.23 24.85 37.06
CA ARG A 136 5.45 25.62 36.09
C ARG A 136 5.67 27.13 36.23
N ASP A 137 5.64 27.65 37.44
CA ASP A 137 5.78 29.08 37.68
C ASP A 137 7.21 29.55 37.38
N ASP A 138 8.22 28.72 37.66
CA ASP A 138 9.60 28.96 37.25
C ASP A 138 9.75 28.99 35.70
N ALA A 139 9.18 28.01 34.99
CA ALA A 139 9.16 28.01 33.55
C ALA A 139 8.45 29.26 32.97
N ARG A 140 7.31 29.64 33.51
CA ARG A 140 6.62 30.87 33.08
C ARG A 140 7.48 32.12 33.26
N ARG A 141 8.26 32.20 34.34
CA ARG A 141 9.21 33.31 34.53
C ARG A 141 10.30 33.29 33.46
N ALA A 142 10.84 32.11 33.09
CA ALA A 142 11.84 31.99 32.06
C ALA A 142 11.31 32.44 30.67
N PHE A 143 10.07 32.06 30.31
CA PHE A 143 9.42 32.55 29.10
C PHE A 143 9.16 34.06 29.11
N ALA A 144 8.72 34.61 30.23
CA ALA A 144 8.52 36.05 30.38
C ALA A 144 9.84 36.83 30.26
N GLU A 145 10.95 36.33 30.84
CA GLU A 145 12.29 36.88 30.66
C GLU A 145 12.74 36.83 29.19
N LEU A 146 12.54 35.70 28.50
CA LEU A 146 12.87 35.55 27.10
C LEU A 146 12.11 36.58 26.23
N ARG A 147 10.81 36.72 26.46
CA ARG A 147 9.97 37.71 25.78
C ARG A 147 10.43 39.14 26.03
N ALA A 148 10.72 39.47 27.31
CA ALA A 148 11.22 40.79 27.65
C ALA A 148 12.56 41.12 26.99
N ALA A 149 13.49 40.18 26.96
CA ALA A 149 14.77 40.31 26.28
C ALA A 149 14.60 40.48 24.76
N ALA A 150 13.69 39.72 24.15
CA ALA A 150 13.38 39.82 22.71
C ALA A 150 12.79 41.20 22.37
N LEU A 151 11.89 41.71 23.16
CA LEU A 151 11.28 43.04 22.97
C LEU A 151 12.30 44.18 23.19
N GLY A 152 13.15 44.03 24.18
CA GLY A 152 14.15 45.04 24.58
C GLY A 152 15.43 45.01 23.73
N GLY A 153 15.54 44.15 22.73
CA GLY A 153 16.76 44.01 21.90
C GLY A 153 17.97 43.45 22.69
N GLN A 154 17.73 42.80 23.85
CA GLN A 154 18.78 42.22 24.69
C GLN A 154 19.24 40.86 24.13
N PRO A 155 20.48 40.40 24.46
CA PRO A 155 20.96 39.08 24.06
C PRO A 155 20.02 37.96 24.54
N LEU A 156 19.71 36.98 23.66
CA LEU A 156 18.77 35.88 23.95
C LEU A 156 19.42 34.64 24.56
N ALA A 157 20.71 34.44 24.40
CA ALA A 157 21.39 33.20 24.77
C ALA A 157 21.12 32.73 26.20
N GLY A 158 21.16 33.65 27.18
CA GLY A 158 20.89 33.31 28.59
C GLY A 158 19.42 32.97 28.86
N PRO A 159 18.47 33.82 28.49
CA PRO A 159 17.04 33.52 28.63
C PRO A 159 16.60 32.27 27.83
N LEU A 160 17.12 32.05 26.63
CA LEU A 160 16.81 30.86 25.83
C LEU A 160 17.30 29.58 26.49
N ALA A 161 18.52 29.55 27.02
CA ALA A 161 19.05 28.41 27.77
C ALA A 161 18.19 28.06 29.00
N LYS A 162 17.61 29.05 29.70
CA LYS A 162 16.66 28.80 30.80
C LYS A 162 15.37 28.14 30.33
N VAL A 163 14.82 28.57 29.19
CA VAL A 163 13.63 28.00 28.60
C VAL A 163 13.91 26.57 28.12
N GLU A 164 15.03 26.33 27.43
CA GLU A 164 15.45 25.00 27.00
C GLU A 164 15.64 24.03 28.18
N ALA A 165 16.28 24.49 29.26
CA ALA A 165 16.43 23.71 30.48
C ALA A 165 15.06 23.40 31.14
N ALA A 166 14.12 24.34 31.14
CA ALA A 166 12.78 24.12 31.65
C ALA A 166 12.00 23.09 30.79
N LEU A 167 12.15 23.13 29.50
CA LEU A 167 11.48 22.21 28.57
C LEU A 167 12.19 20.83 28.44
N ALA A 168 13.40 20.70 28.95
CA ALA A 168 14.16 19.45 28.83
C ALA A 168 13.37 18.26 29.40
N GLY A 169 13.10 17.24 28.56
CA GLY A 169 12.33 16.05 28.92
C GLY A 169 10.82 16.29 29.16
N PHE A 170 10.29 17.48 28.86
CA PHE A 170 8.84 17.71 28.88
C PHE A 170 8.18 17.30 27.59
N ARG A 171 7.09 16.56 27.70
CA ARG A 171 6.17 16.26 26.60
C ARG A 171 4.73 16.47 27.09
N ALA A 172 4.03 17.41 26.44
CA ALA A 172 2.71 17.85 26.89
C ALA A 172 1.66 16.72 26.85
N ALA A 173 1.75 15.85 25.86
CA ALA A 173 0.94 14.64 25.73
C ALA A 173 1.85 13.42 25.57
N PRO A 174 2.33 12.78 26.65
CA PRO A 174 3.20 11.62 26.60
C PRO A 174 2.59 10.48 25.79
N LEU A 175 3.41 9.81 24.98
CA LEU A 175 2.99 8.64 24.22
C LEU A 175 2.88 7.43 25.17
N ASN A 176 1.78 6.69 25.09
CA ASN A 176 1.67 5.39 25.73
C ASN A 176 2.53 4.35 24.99
N ALA A 177 2.68 3.13 25.54
CA ALA A 177 3.57 2.11 24.98
C ALA A 177 3.20 1.70 23.54
N ALA A 178 1.93 1.61 23.21
CA ALA A 178 1.47 1.30 21.87
C ALA A 178 1.75 2.44 20.88
N GLU A 179 1.50 3.69 21.30
CA GLU A 179 1.82 4.88 20.51
C GLU A 179 3.34 5.04 20.29
N GLN A 180 4.16 4.70 21.29
CA GLN A 180 5.62 4.70 21.14
C GLN A 180 6.06 3.71 20.07
N THR A 181 5.54 2.47 20.10
CA THR A 181 5.82 1.44 19.09
C THR A 181 5.39 1.91 17.71
N ARG A 182 4.18 2.46 17.59
CA ARG A 182 3.66 2.98 16.32
C ARG A 182 4.52 4.13 15.79
N ARG A 183 4.91 5.08 16.65
CA ARG A 183 5.76 6.22 16.25
C ARG A 183 7.16 5.77 15.82
N ALA A 184 7.70 4.76 16.47
CA ALA A 184 8.96 4.15 16.08
C ALA A 184 8.87 3.44 14.71
N GLY A 185 7.79 2.70 14.48
CA GLY A 185 7.50 2.09 13.17
C GLY A 185 7.40 3.15 12.07
N GLN A 186 6.73 4.26 12.33
CA GLN A 186 6.62 5.38 11.40
C GLN A 186 7.99 6.04 11.12
N LEU A 187 8.84 6.22 12.14
CA LEU A 187 10.22 6.70 11.95
C LEU A 187 11.00 5.80 10.99
N LEU A 188 10.97 4.48 11.23
CA LEU A 188 11.67 3.51 10.39
C LEU A 188 11.11 3.50 8.96
N ARG A 189 9.79 3.58 8.81
CA ARG A 189 9.14 3.60 7.50
C ARG A 189 9.50 4.85 6.70
N PHE A 190 9.40 6.03 7.29
CA PHE A 190 9.82 7.26 6.64
C PHE A 190 11.30 7.20 6.19
N LEU A 191 12.20 6.72 7.04
CA LEU A 191 13.61 6.57 6.67
C LEU A 191 13.79 5.64 5.47
N SER A 192 13.09 4.51 5.42
CA SER A 192 13.21 3.54 4.33
C SER A 192 12.73 4.08 2.97
N LEU A 193 11.86 5.09 2.95
CA LEU A 193 11.35 5.72 1.73
C LEU A 193 12.31 6.77 1.16
N VAL A 194 13.12 7.42 1.99
CA VAL A 194 14.05 8.48 1.55
C VAL A 194 14.98 8.04 0.40
N PRO A 195 15.72 6.92 0.49
CA PRO A 195 16.62 6.52 -0.59
C PRO A 195 15.86 6.10 -1.85
N ILE A 196 14.66 5.57 -1.72
CA ILE A 196 13.82 5.13 -2.84
C ILE A 196 13.47 6.33 -3.73
N GLU A 197 12.94 7.40 -3.12
CA GLU A 197 12.54 8.60 -3.88
C GLU A 197 13.76 9.35 -4.40
N TYR A 198 14.83 9.41 -3.60
CA TYR A 198 16.06 10.04 -4.06
C TYR A 198 16.66 9.34 -5.30
N GLU A 199 16.71 8.01 -5.32
CA GLU A 199 17.19 7.23 -6.47
C GLU A 199 16.33 7.46 -7.72
N ARG A 200 15.01 7.59 -7.57
CA ARG A 200 14.09 7.92 -8.68
C ARG A 200 14.33 9.32 -9.24
N GLY A 201 14.74 10.25 -8.36
CA GLY A 201 15.00 11.65 -8.70
C GLY A 201 16.35 11.91 -9.35
N VAL A 202 17.36 11.05 -9.10
CA VAL A 202 18.76 11.26 -9.53
C VAL A 202 19.14 10.26 -10.61
N SER A 203 19.70 10.74 -11.72
CA SER A 203 20.30 9.90 -12.75
C SER A 203 21.62 10.48 -13.21
N ARG A 204 22.67 9.65 -13.27
CA ARG A 204 24.03 10.03 -13.72
C ARG A 204 24.59 11.24 -12.97
N GLY A 205 24.32 11.35 -11.67
CA GLY A 205 24.84 12.42 -10.82
C GLY A 205 24.13 13.78 -10.97
N VAL A 206 22.99 13.83 -11.64
CA VAL A 206 22.17 15.04 -11.76
C VAL A 206 20.72 14.75 -11.33
N VAL A 207 20.04 15.77 -10.82
CA VAL A 207 18.61 15.70 -10.53
C VAL A 207 17.86 15.75 -11.85
N THR A 208 17.14 14.68 -12.17
CA THR A 208 16.32 14.55 -13.38
C THR A 208 14.85 14.78 -13.10
N LYS A 209 14.40 14.55 -11.84
CA LYS A 209 13.04 14.79 -11.38
C LYS A 209 13.09 15.48 -10.02
N ALA A 210 12.89 16.79 -10.01
CA ALA A 210 12.92 17.60 -8.80
C ALA A 210 11.83 17.21 -7.78
N LEU A 211 10.72 16.65 -8.26
CA LEU A 211 9.62 16.21 -7.41
C LEU A 211 10.05 15.09 -6.46
N GLU A 212 10.69 14.05 -6.98
CA GLU A 212 11.14 12.90 -6.19
C GLU A 212 12.15 13.33 -5.09
N ILE A 213 12.95 14.36 -5.36
CA ILE A 213 13.86 14.94 -4.35
C ILE A 213 13.08 15.62 -3.23
N ARG A 214 12.00 16.34 -3.56
CA ARG A 214 11.12 16.96 -2.55
C ARG A 214 10.37 15.93 -1.73
N GLU A 215 9.96 14.81 -2.35
CA GLU A 215 9.34 13.71 -1.65
C GLU A 215 10.32 13.03 -0.68
N ALA A 216 11.56 12.78 -1.12
CA ALA A 216 12.63 12.31 -0.23
C ALA A 216 12.86 13.26 0.95
N ALA A 217 12.84 14.58 0.71
CA ALA A 217 12.96 15.59 1.76
C ALA A 217 11.76 15.56 2.72
N THR A 218 10.54 15.40 2.20
CA THR A 218 9.32 15.28 3.01
C THR A 218 9.36 14.06 3.91
N PHE A 219 9.79 12.91 3.39
CA PHE A 219 9.95 11.69 4.21
C PHE A 219 11.03 11.84 5.26
N ARG A 220 12.15 12.46 4.93
CA ARG A 220 13.18 12.77 5.92
C ARG A 220 12.65 13.68 7.03
N ASP A 221 11.84 14.70 6.69
CA ASP A 221 11.22 15.59 7.66
C ASP A 221 10.23 14.85 8.57
N GLY A 222 9.45 13.94 8.00
CA GLY A 222 8.58 13.04 8.75
C GLY A 222 9.36 12.15 9.72
N ALA A 223 10.49 11.58 9.28
CA ALA A 223 11.39 10.80 10.11
C ALA A 223 11.99 11.64 11.25
N ALA A 224 12.44 12.87 10.95
CA ALA A 224 12.99 13.79 11.95
C ALA A 224 11.95 14.18 13.01
N ALA A 225 10.69 14.42 12.59
CA ALA A 225 9.59 14.70 13.51
C ALA A 225 9.28 13.49 14.40
N ALA A 226 9.25 12.28 13.84
CA ALA A 226 9.05 11.05 14.60
C ALA A 226 10.20 10.79 15.60
N PHE A 227 11.44 11.04 15.19
CA PHE A 227 12.60 10.97 16.06
C PHE A 227 12.52 11.98 17.20
N ALA A 228 12.14 13.24 16.93
CA ALA A 228 11.97 14.27 17.95
C ALA A 228 10.94 13.85 19.02
N ASP A 229 9.86 13.22 18.60
CA ASP A 229 8.83 12.71 19.50
C ASP A 229 9.35 11.59 20.44
N LEU A 230 10.30 10.78 19.98
CA LEU A 230 10.88 9.66 20.73
C LEU A 230 12.19 10.01 21.40
N ARG A 231 12.78 11.17 21.10
CA ARG A 231 14.13 11.56 21.51
C ARG A 231 14.38 11.41 23.00
N THR A 232 13.47 11.92 23.85
CA THR A 232 13.63 11.82 25.30
C THR A 232 13.73 10.38 25.81
N LEU A 233 12.98 9.46 25.17
CA LEU A 233 13.01 8.05 25.52
C LEU A 233 14.29 7.36 25.03
N LEU A 234 14.78 7.76 23.86
CA LEU A 234 16.05 7.28 23.30
C LEU A 234 17.26 7.84 24.07
N ASP A 235 17.25 9.14 24.43
CA ASP A 235 18.27 9.79 25.28
C ASP A 235 18.41 9.09 26.63
N ALA A 236 17.30 8.66 27.24
CA ALA A 236 17.32 7.92 28.50
C ALA A 236 17.98 6.53 28.38
N ARG A 237 18.09 5.98 27.16
CA ARG A 237 18.71 4.67 26.90
C ARG A 237 20.18 4.80 26.48
N ASP A 238 20.47 5.65 25.52
CA ASP A 238 21.81 5.90 25.00
C ASP A 238 21.91 7.34 24.45
N PRO A 239 22.32 8.30 25.28
CA PRO A 239 22.45 9.70 24.87
C PRO A 239 23.44 9.91 23.70
N ALA A 240 24.53 9.12 23.68
CA ALA A 240 25.58 9.28 22.68
C ALA A 240 25.08 8.88 21.29
N LYS A 241 24.43 7.71 21.18
CA LYS A 241 23.84 7.25 19.92
C LYS A 241 22.69 8.13 19.49
N THR A 242 21.83 8.59 20.42
CA THR A 242 20.73 9.52 20.10
C THR A 242 21.26 10.82 19.51
N GLN A 243 22.38 11.34 20.04
CA GLN A 243 23.01 12.53 19.47
C GLN A 243 23.62 12.26 18.08
N GLN A 244 24.18 11.08 17.85
CA GLN A 244 24.68 10.68 16.53
C GLN A 244 23.54 10.60 15.50
N ILE A 245 22.42 9.97 15.87
CA ILE A 245 21.21 9.91 15.00
C ILE A 245 20.74 11.32 14.63
N ALA A 246 20.63 12.22 15.62
CA ALA A 246 20.25 13.60 15.38
C ALA A 246 21.18 14.32 14.38
N ALA A 247 22.51 14.13 14.54
CA ALA A 247 23.51 14.72 13.66
C ALA A 247 23.43 14.16 12.23
N GLN A 248 23.19 12.86 12.09
CA GLN A 248 23.05 12.21 10.77
C GLN A 248 21.76 12.63 10.07
N LEU A 249 20.62 12.74 10.78
CA LEU A 249 19.38 13.29 10.22
C LEU A 249 19.55 14.73 9.74
N ALA A 250 20.31 15.56 10.48
CA ALA A 250 20.64 16.92 10.06
C ALA A 250 21.56 16.95 8.82
N THR A 251 22.49 16.01 8.71
CA THR A 251 23.37 15.86 7.55
C THR A 251 22.55 15.46 6.32
N LEU A 252 21.67 14.49 6.46
CA LEU A 252 20.75 14.03 5.41
C LEU A 252 19.87 15.19 4.90
N ALA A 253 19.39 16.07 5.82
CA ALA A 253 18.66 17.28 5.46
C ALA A 253 19.46 18.19 4.52
N LYS A 254 20.73 18.44 4.88
CA LYS A 254 21.61 19.29 4.07
C LYS A 254 21.90 18.69 2.70
N GLN A 255 22.06 17.37 2.62
CA GLN A 255 22.28 16.67 1.36
C GLN A 255 21.07 16.78 0.42
N LEU A 256 19.85 16.58 0.95
CA LEU A 256 18.62 16.70 0.18
C LEU A 256 18.37 18.14 -0.27
N ALA A 257 18.56 19.12 0.61
CA ALA A 257 18.43 20.54 0.26
C ALA A 257 19.46 20.98 -0.80
N ALA A 258 20.70 20.48 -0.73
CA ALA A 258 21.72 20.75 -1.73
C ALA A 258 21.38 20.12 -3.09
N ALA A 259 20.79 18.92 -3.10
CA ALA A 259 20.31 18.27 -4.31
C ALA A 259 19.12 19.02 -4.92
N GLU A 260 18.15 19.46 -4.10
CA GLU A 260 17.01 20.26 -4.55
C GLU A 260 17.45 21.60 -5.18
N ALA A 261 18.43 22.24 -4.56
CA ALA A 261 19.03 23.48 -5.09
C ALA A 261 19.96 23.26 -6.29
N GLY A 262 20.27 22.00 -6.65
CA GLY A 262 21.20 21.66 -7.73
C GLY A 262 22.67 22.03 -7.43
N THR A 263 23.00 22.32 -6.18
CA THR A 263 24.36 22.74 -5.78
C THR A 263 25.30 21.56 -5.55
N GLN A 264 24.78 20.46 -5.04
CA GLN A 264 25.53 19.23 -4.83
C GLN A 264 24.58 18.03 -4.85
N VAL A 265 24.86 17.05 -5.72
CA VAL A 265 24.08 15.82 -5.84
C VAL A 265 24.94 14.66 -5.34
N VAL A 266 24.52 14.05 -4.25
CA VAL A 266 25.17 12.85 -3.68
C VAL A 266 24.78 11.63 -4.53
N ALA A 267 25.70 10.66 -4.69
CA ALA A 267 25.34 9.40 -5.36
C ALA A 267 24.24 8.65 -4.56
N PRO A 268 23.23 8.07 -5.24
CA PRO A 268 22.15 7.34 -4.55
C PRO A 268 22.65 6.29 -3.56
N ASP A 269 23.65 5.49 -3.93
CA ASP A 269 24.25 4.47 -3.05
C ASP A 269 24.85 5.09 -1.77
N ALA A 270 25.45 6.29 -1.87
CA ALA A 270 26.04 6.96 -0.71
C ALA A 270 24.95 7.53 0.21
N LEU A 271 23.83 8.01 -0.34
CA LEU A 271 22.68 8.45 0.45
C LEU A 271 22.00 7.26 1.12
N GLN A 272 21.83 6.15 0.41
CA GLN A 272 21.30 4.91 0.97
C GLN A 272 22.18 4.43 2.15
N ALA A 273 23.51 4.39 1.98
CA ALA A 273 24.41 4.02 3.06
C ALA A 273 24.30 4.93 4.29
N SER A 274 24.02 6.23 4.08
CA SER A 274 23.77 7.17 5.19
C SER A 274 22.48 6.83 5.95
N VAL A 275 21.42 6.46 5.24
CA VAL A 275 20.15 6.02 5.86
C VAL A 275 20.33 4.70 6.61
N GLU A 276 21.01 3.72 6.00
CA GLU A 276 21.31 2.43 6.64
C GLU A 276 22.11 2.58 7.95
N GLN A 277 23.02 3.55 8.01
CA GLN A 277 23.73 3.88 9.26
C GLN A 277 22.79 4.42 10.35
N ILE A 278 21.83 5.29 9.97
CA ILE A 278 20.81 5.79 10.91
C ILE A 278 19.95 4.64 11.42
N GLU A 279 19.49 3.76 10.51
CA GLU A 279 18.69 2.59 10.88
C GLU A 279 19.44 1.62 11.80
N ALA A 280 20.72 1.39 11.55
CA ALA A 280 21.57 0.56 12.40
C ALA A 280 21.67 1.13 13.83
N LEU A 281 21.92 2.44 13.96
CA LEU A 281 21.94 3.11 15.26
C LEU A 281 20.57 3.05 15.97
N LEU A 282 19.48 3.22 15.22
CA LEU A 282 18.13 3.08 15.76
C LEU A 282 17.85 1.67 16.26
N LYS A 283 18.24 0.63 15.51
CA LYS A 283 18.11 -0.78 15.92
C LYS A 283 18.86 -1.09 17.21
N GLU A 284 20.02 -0.50 17.41
CA GLU A 284 20.81 -0.67 18.63
C GLU A 284 20.22 0.09 19.83
N THR A 285 19.53 1.21 19.59
CA THR A 285 19.02 2.09 20.64
C THR A 285 17.57 1.79 21.02
N MET A 286 16.74 1.39 20.04
CA MET A 286 15.31 1.10 20.22
C MET A 286 15.07 -0.21 20.98
N PRO A 287 13.99 -0.28 21.81
CA PRO A 287 13.51 -1.57 22.32
C PRO A 287 13.14 -2.53 21.18
N ALA A 288 13.29 -3.83 21.39
CA ALA A 288 12.91 -4.84 20.39
C ALA A 288 11.44 -4.74 19.95
N ALA A 289 10.55 -4.35 20.88
CA ALA A 289 9.12 -4.12 20.57
C ALA A 289 8.89 -3.00 19.55
N TRP A 290 9.78 -2.00 19.48
CA TRP A 290 9.66 -0.89 18.53
C TRP A 290 10.19 -1.22 17.13
N GLN A 291 10.92 -2.33 16.98
CA GLN A 291 11.52 -2.77 15.72
C GLN A 291 10.61 -3.71 14.93
N GLN A 292 9.44 -4.03 15.47
CA GLN A 292 8.47 -4.83 14.75
C GLN A 292 7.78 -3.98 13.69
N HIS A 293 7.58 -4.57 12.51
CA HIS A 293 6.85 -3.89 11.45
C HIS A 293 5.39 -3.66 11.90
N ASP A 294 4.99 -2.40 12.00
CA ASP A 294 3.64 -2.00 12.36
C ASP A 294 2.89 -1.51 11.11
N SER A 295 1.80 -2.20 10.75
CA SER A 295 0.93 -1.78 9.66
C SER A 295 0.29 -0.40 9.87
N GLY A 296 0.17 0.05 11.12
CA GLY A 296 -0.30 1.40 11.44
C GLY A 296 0.63 2.50 10.92
N ALA A 297 1.93 2.25 10.88
CA ALA A 297 2.88 3.21 10.35
C ALA A 297 2.68 3.51 8.85
N ASP A 298 2.30 2.50 8.06
CA ASP A 298 1.98 2.69 6.64
C ASP A 298 0.75 3.60 6.46
N PHE A 299 -0.32 3.39 7.25
CA PHE A 299 -1.50 4.26 7.21
C PHE A 299 -1.20 5.71 7.62
N ASP A 300 -0.27 5.91 8.56
CA ASP A 300 0.15 7.25 8.94
C ASP A 300 0.93 7.96 7.82
N VAL A 301 1.78 7.23 7.08
CA VAL A 301 2.49 7.76 5.91
C VAL A 301 1.50 8.09 4.78
N ILE A 302 0.54 7.21 4.50
CA ILE A 302 -0.52 7.44 3.52
C ILE A 302 -1.29 8.73 3.85
N ARG A 303 -1.70 8.92 5.11
CA ARG A 303 -2.41 10.14 5.53
C ARG A 303 -1.55 11.37 5.38
N ALA A 304 -0.25 11.29 5.71
CA ALA A 304 0.69 12.40 5.55
C ALA A 304 0.83 12.83 4.07
N ALA A 305 0.97 11.87 3.16
CA ALA A 305 1.03 12.16 1.72
C ALA A 305 -0.29 12.74 1.20
N LEU A 306 -1.43 12.25 1.69
CA LEU A 306 -2.74 12.82 1.34
C LEU A 306 -2.96 14.24 1.93
N ASP A 307 -2.39 14.56 3.09
CA ASP A 307 -2.40 15.93 3.65
C ASP A 307 -1.56 16.88 2.76
N GLN A 308 -0.44 16.40 2.24
CA GLN A 308 0.36 17.13 1.25
C GLN A 308 -0.41 17.34 -0.05
N MET A 309 -1.12 16.33 -0.53
CA MET A 309 -2.01 16.43 -1.68
C MET A 309 -3.07 17.53 -1.48
N GLU A 310 -3.77 17.54 -0.35
CA GLU A 310 -4.79 18.57 -0.04
C GLU A 310 -4.17 19.95 0.01
N SER A 311 -2.99 20.09 0.63
CA SER A 311 -2.27 21.37 0.70
C SER A 311 -1.85 21.87 -0.69
N ALA A 312 -1.39 20.98 -1.56
CA ALA A 312 -1.02 21.30 -2.94
C ALA A 312 -2.25 21.75 -3.77
N VAL A 313 -3.40 21.10 -3.60
CA VAL A 313 -4.67 21.50 -4.22
C VAL A 313 -5.08 22.92 -3.79
N VAL A 314 -5.00 23.21 -2.49
CA VAL A 314 -5.32 24.56 -1.96
C VAL A 314 -4.38 25.62 -2.55
N ALA A 315 -3.11 25.26 -2.79
CA ALA A 315 -2.13 26.13 -3.43
C ALA A 315 -2.26 26.20 -4.97
N GLY A 316 -3.19 25.46 -5.58
CA GLY A 316 -3.36 25.40 -7.04
C GLY A 316 -2.30 24.59 -7.77
N GLN A 317 -1.50 23.80 -7.06
CA GLN A 317 -0.39 22.99 -7.59
C GLN A 317 -0.85 21.55 -7.87
N TYR A 318 -1.67 21.36 -8.90
CA TYR A 318 -2.31 20.07 -9.18
C TYR A 318 -1.33 18.97 -9.58
N ASP A 319 -0.20 19.28 -10.23
CA ASP A 319 0.85 18.31 -10.54
C ASP A 319 1.51 17.75 -9.26
N LEU A 320 1.75 18.63 -8.28
CA LEU A 320 2.25 18.23 -6.96
C LEU A 320 1.21 17.41 -6.19
N ALA A 321 -0.07 17.79 -6.30
CA ALA A 321 -1.17 17.05 -5.69
C ALA A 321 -1.27 15.62 -6.27
N GLU A 322 -1.13 15.47 -7.60
CA GLU A 322 -1.15 14.15 -8.24
C GLU A 322 0.03 13.28 -7.79
N SER A 323 1.21 13.86 -7.68
CA SER A 323 2.37 13.11 -7.20
C SER A 323 2.21 12.65 -5.76
N ALA A 324 1.72 13.52 -4.86
CA ALA A 324 1.46 13.16 -3.47
C ALA A 324 0.35 12.09 -3.35
N ARG A 325 -0.68 12.13 -4.23
CA ARG A 325 -1.69 11.08 -4.32
C ARG A 325 -1.09 9.74 -4.76
N LEU A 326 -0.24 9.75 -5.80
CA LEU A 326 0.45 8.55 -6.29
C LEU A 326 1.35 7.93 -5.22
N GLU A 327 2.06 8.78 -4.48
CA GLU A 327 2.89 8.35 -3.35
C GLU A 327 2.05 7.68 -2.25
N ALA A 328 0.94 8.29 -1.84
CA ALA A 328 0.03 7.70 -0.88
C ALA A 328 -0.48 6.33 -1.35
N TYR A 329 -0.81 6.20 -2.64
CA TYR A 329 -1.25 4.95 -3.23
C TYR A 329 -0.13 3.91 -3.29
N ALA A 330 1.09 4.29 -3.65
CA ALA A 330 2.25 3.40 -3.69
C ALA A 330 2.58 2.79 -2.31
N VAL A 331 2.43 3.58 -1.24
CA VAL A 331 2.59 3.08 0.14
C VAL A 331 1.46 2.12 0.50
N LEU A 332 0.21 2.43 0.13
CA LEU A 332 -0.93 1.53 0.33
C LEU A 332 -0.68 0.18 -0.34
N GLU A 333 -0.32 0.18 -1.60
CA GLU A 333 -0.08 -0.98 -2.44
C GLU A 333 1.10 -1.82 -1.94
N SER A 334 2.24 -1.18 -1.64
CA SER A 334 3.46 -1.89 -1.21
C SER A 334 3.40 -2.44 0.22
N GLY A 335 2.40 -2.08 1.01
CA GLY A 335 2.27 -2.45 2.42
C GLY A 335 0.88 -2.95 2.81
N PRO A 336 -0.05 -2.06 3.19
CA PRO A 336 -1.37 -2.43 3.71
C PRO A 336 -2.21 -3.26 2.74
N GLU A 337 -2.16 -3.01 1.44
CA GLU A 337 -3.02 -3.68 0.46
C GLU A 337 -2.78 -5.19 0.40
N ALA A 338 -1.52 -5.62 0.42
CA ALA A 338 -1.17 -7.03 0.44
C ALA A 338 -1.80 -7.75 1.66
N LYS A 339 -1.88 -7.05 2.81
CA LYS A 339 -2.53 -7.54 4.02
C LYS A 339 -4.05 -7.49 3.91
N LEU A 340 -4.59 -6.41 3.35
CA LEU A 340 -6.04 -6.27 3.14
C LEU A 340 -6.60 -7.36 2.25
N ILE A 341 -5.91 -7.74 1.17
CA ILE A 341 -6.32 -8.85 0.30
C ILE A 341 -6.53 -10.14 1.08
N VAL A 342 -5.70 -10.37 2.09
CA VAL A 342 -5.74 -11.60 2.90
C VAL A 342 -6.74 -11.51 4.05
N PHE A 343 -6.74 -10.40 4.80
CA PHE A 343 -7.46 -10.27 6.07
C PHE A 343 -8.82 -9.58 5.97
N ALA A 344 -8.95 -8.65 5.03
CA ALA A 344 -10.14 -7.82 4.87
C ALA A 344 -10.31 -7.37 3.41
N PRO A 345 -10.47 -8.34 2.48
CA PRO A 345 -10.41 -8.12 1.04
C PRO A 345 -11.46 -7.12 0.51
N GLN A 346 -12.54 -6.88 1.27
CA GLN A 346 -13.59 -5.93 0.90
C GLN A 346 -13.10 -4.47 0.84
N TYR A 347 -12.02 -4.11 1.56
CA TYR A 347 -11.52 -2.73 1.57
C TYR A 347 -10.69 -2.37 0.34
N LYS A 348 -10.03 -3.34 -0.30
CA LYS A 348 -9.19 -3.08 -1.49
C LYS A 348 -9.96 -2.32 -2.57
N PRO A 349 -11.08 -2.82 -3.14
CA PRO A 349 -11.78 -2.12 -4.23
C PRO A 349 -12.39 -0.78 -3.80
N ILE A 350 -12.73 -0.62 -2.51
CA ILE A 350 -13.24 0.64 -1.99
C ILE A 350 -12.14 1.70 -1.99
N LEU A 351 -10.97 1.35 -1.43
CA LEU A 351 -9.81 2.24 -1.39
C LEU A 351 -9.31 2.58 -2.80
N GLU A 352 -9.13 1.58 -3.67
CA GLU A 352 -8.76 1.80 -5.07
C GLU A 352 -9.78 2.69 -5.79
N GLY A 353 -11.07 2.45 -5.58
CA GLY A 353 -12.12 3.30 -6.16
C GLY A 353 -11.96 4.75 -5.76
N LEU A 354 -11.75 5.04 -4.48
CA LEU A 354 -11.57 6.42 -3.98
C LEU A 354 -10.26 7.05 -4.46
N PHE A 355 -9.18 6.28 -4.60
CA PHE A 355 -7.93 6.79 -5.16
C PHE A 355 -8.02 7.09 -6.66
N TRP A 356 -8.73 6.25 -7.46
CA TRP A 356 -8.65 6.29 -8.91
C TRP A 356 -9.92 6.82 -9.59
N TYR A 357 -10.98 6.06 -9.61
CA TYR A 357 -12.14 6.32 -10.50
C TYR A 357 -13.42 6.72 -9.78
N GLY A 358 -13.52 6.47 -8.52
CA GLY A 358 -14.67 6.80 -7.67
C GLY A 358 -15.33 5.59 -7.05
N GLN A 359 -16.01 5.84 -5.93
CA GLN A 359 -16.74 4.85 -5.17
C GLN A 359 -18.05 5.48 -4.67
N GLU A 360 -19.18 4.80 -4.85
CA GLU A 360 -20.50 5.28 -4.48
C GLU A 360 -20.81 6.70 -5.01
N ALA A 361 -21.04 7.66 -4.10
CA ALA A 361 -21.33 9.06 -4.45
C ALA A 361 -20.08 9.90 -4.71
N HIS A 362 -18.87 9.37 -4.43
CA HIS A 362 -17.60 10.10 -4.52
C HIS A 362 -16.87 9.77 -5.81
N GLN A 363 -16.40 10.80 -6.51
CA GLN A 363 -15.47 10.64 -7.63
C GLN A 363 -14.08 10.39 -7.09
N GLY A 364 -13.25 9.59 -7.81
CA GLY A 364 -11.89 9.28 -7.38
C GLY A 364 -10.97 10.49 -7.37
N LEU A 365 -9.99 10.50 -6.46
CA LEU A 365 -9.02 11.58 -6.33
C LEU A 365 -8.26 11.83 -7.64
N ALA A 366 -7.80 10.77 -8.34
CA ALA A 366 -7.11 10.90 -9.63
C ALA A 366 -7.95 11.64 -10.66
N PHE A 367 -9.24 11.29 -10.76
CA PHE A 367 -10.15 11.95 -11.68
C PHE A 367 -10.42 13.41 -11.29
N LEU A 368 -10.57 13.70 -9.98
CA LEU A 368 -10.79 15.06 -9.49
C LEU A 368 -9.57 15.97 -9.72
N ILE A 369 -8.37 15.46 -9.43
CA ILE A 369 -7.12 16.19 -9.61
C ILE A 369 -6.85 16.46 -11.10
N SER A 370 -7.02 15.46 -11.97
CA SER A 370 -6.77 15.60 -13.42
C SER A 370 -7.66 16.65 -14.10
N ARG A 371 -8.88 16.87 -13.58
CA ARG A 371 -9.79 17.91 -14.08
C ARG A 371 -9.68 19.24 -13.32
N HIS A 372 -8.70 19.38 -12.43
CA HIS A 372 -8.53 20.55 -11.57
C HIS A 372 -9.80 20.91 -10.78
N ALA A 373 -10.44 19.90 -10.17
CA ALA A 373 -11.67 20.08 -9.42
C ALA A 373 -11.47 21.05 -8.24
N PRO A 374 -12.53 21.75 -7.82
CA PRO A 374 -12.48 22.60 -6.64
C PRO A 374 -12.00 21.85 -5.39
N ALA A 375 -11.22 22.50 -4.54
CA ALA A 375 -10.69 21.90 -3.31
C ALA A 375 -11.77 21.26 -2.42
N ALA A 376 -12.98 21.81 -2.41
CA ALA A 376 -14.11 21.27 -1.65
C ALA A 376 -14.54 19.87 -2.12
N GLU A 377 -14.52 19.61 -3.43
CA GLU A 377 -14.86 18.28 -3.99
C GLU A 377 -13.79 17.25 -3.68
N ILE A 378 -12.50 17.62 -3.83
CA ILE A 378 -11.35 16.78 -3.49
C ILE A 378 -11.38 16.46 -2.00
N LYS A 379 -11.67 17.45 -1.15
CA LYS A 379 -11.80 17.26 0.30
C LYS A 379 -12.92 16.31 0.68
N ALA A 380 -14.05 16.33 -0.02
CA ALA A 380 -15.16 15.40 0.24
C ALA A 380 -14.74 13.94 0.00
N THR A 381 -14.05 13.67 -1.12
CA THR A 381 -13.50 12.34 -1.40
C THR A 381 -12.38 11.97 -0.42
N ARG A 382 -11.54 12.93 -0.02
CA ARG A 382 -10.48 12.73 0.97
C ARG A 382 -11.05 12.28 2.33
N ILE A 383 -12.14 12.88 2.79
CA ILE A 383 -12.83 12.50 4.04
C ILE A 383 -13.41 11.07 3.93
N ALA A 384 -14.01 10.73 2.80
CA ALA A 384 -14.48 9.37 2.56
C ALA A 384 -13.33 8.36 2.59
N LEU A 385 -12.22 8.68 1.92
CA LEU A 385 -11.01 7.85 1.91
C LEU A 385 -10.43 7.67 3.32
N ASP A 386 -10.36 8.73 4.13
CA ASP A 386 -9.88 8.63 5.52
C ASP A 386 -10.75 7.72 6.38
N THR A 387 -12.06 7.75 6.15
CA THR A 387 -13.00 6.89 6.87
C THR A 387 -12.73 5.42 6.54
N GLU A 388 -12.55 5.09 5.28
CA GLU A 388 -12.26 3.73 4.82
C GLU A 388 -10.85 3.27 5.21
N LEU A 389 -9.85 4.16 5.16
CA LEU A 389 -8.50 3.86 5.65
C LEU A 389 -8.51 3.54 7.16
N ALA A 390 -9.28 4.28 7.96
CA ALA A 390 -9.40 4.01 9.39
C ALA A 390 -10.11 2.68 9.68
N ALA A 391 -11.13 2.35 8.89
CA ALA A 391 -11.84 1.07 8.99
C ALA A 391 -10.94 -0.10 8.57
N ALA A 392 -10.18 0.06 7.48
CA ALA A 392 -9.21 -0.92 7.00
C ALA A 392 -8.08 -1.16 8.02
N GLU A 393 -7.53 -0.09 8.59
CA GLU A 393 -6.52 -0.15 9.65
C GLU A 393 -7.03 -0.92 10.88
N LYS A 394 -8.25 -0.62 11.33
CA LYS A 394 -8.91 -1.33 12.44
C LYS A 394 -9.12 -2.82 12.14
N ALA A 395 -9.51 -3.14 10.91
CA ALA A 395 -9.68 -4.53 10.48
C ALA A 395 -8.35 -5.31 10.50
N LEU A 396 -7.24 -4.68 10.10
CA LEU A 396 -5.91 -5.28 10.17
C LEU A 396 -5.40 -5.41 11.62
N ALA A 397 -5.65 -4.44 12.48
CA ALA A 397 -5.21 -4.47 13.88
C ALA A 397 -5.82 -5.63 14.68
N GLY A 398 -7.02 -6.11 14.31
CA GLY A 398 -7.69 -7.24 14.98
C GLY A 398 -7.21 -8.64 14.56
N ASN A 399 -6.43 -8.76 13.48
CA ASN A 399 -6.14 -10.05 12.84
C ASN A 399 -4.70 -10.56 13.03
N ASN A 400 -3.91 -9.96 13.91
CA ASN A 400 -2.51 -10.35 14.15
C ASN A 400 -2.33 -11.61 15.01
N ALA A 401 -3.42 -12.29 15.38
CA ALA A 401 -3.31 -13.55 16.12
C ALA A 401 -2.65 -14.64 15.23
N PRO A 402 -1.68 -15.42 15.72
CA PRO A 402 -0.99 -16.44 14.93
C PRO A 402 -1.93 -17.42 14.22
N ALA A 403 -3.06 -17.76 14.84
CA ALA A 403 -4.07 -18.63 14.24
C ALA A 403 -4.76 -17.99 13.03
N ALA A 404 -5.05 -16.67 13.09
CA ALA A 404 -5.65 -15.95 11.98
C ALA A 404 -4.68 -15.85 10.80
N VAL A 405 -3.40 -15.53 11.06
CA VAL A 405 -2.35 -15.49 10.03
C VAL A 405 -2.14 -16.86 9.38
N ALA A 406 -2.08 -17.94 10.16
CA ALA A 406 -1.97 -19.29 9.63
C ALA A 406 -3.20 -19.66 8.78
N SER A 407 -4.41 -19.32 9.23
CA SER A 407 -5.65 -19.54 8.47
C SER A 407 -5.63 -18.80 7.14
N ASN A 408 -5.21 -17.54 7.13
CA ASN A 408 -5.17 -16.71 5.94
C ASN A 408 -4.09 -17.16 4.94
N ALA A 409 -2.91 -17.53 5.43
CA ALA A 409 -1.89 -18.18 4.60
C ALA A 409 -2.43 -19.50 3.98
N ALA A 410 -3.21 -20.28 4.74
CA ALA A 410 -3.83 -21.51 4.25
C ALA A 410 -4.87 -21.23 3.15
N VAL A 411 -5.75 -20.24 3.35
CA VAL A 411 -6.76 -19.84 2.36
C VAL A 411 -6.11 -19.34 1.08
N LEU A 412 -5.07 -18.51 1.20
CA LEU A 412 -4.32 -18.00 0.05
C LEU A 412 -3.69 -19.13 -0.76
N VAL A 413 -2.90 -20.00 -0.11
CA VAL A 413 -2.23 -21.13 -0.77
C VAL A 413 -3.26 -22.10 -1.36
N PHE A 414 -4.39 -22.30 -0.70
CA PHE A 414 -5.48 -23.11 -1.23
C PHE A 414 -6.10 -22.50 -2.49
N ARG A 415 -6.35 -21.19 -2.52
CA ARG A 415 -6.92 -20.47 -3.67
C ARG A 415 -6.02 -20.60 -4.89
N GLU A 416 -4.76 -20.17 -4.77
CA GLU A 416 -3.80 -20.23 -5.88
C GLU A 416 -3.49 -21.67 -6.31
N GLY A 417 -3.41 -22.57 -5.32
CA GLY A 417 -3.26 -24.02 -5.56
C GLY A 417 -4.46 -24.62 -6.29
N LEU A 418 -5.69 -24.14 -6.01
CA LEU A 418 -6.89 -24.57 -6.73
C LEU A 418 -6.84 -24.13 -8.20
N GLU A 419 -6.43 -22.88 -8.49
CA GLU A 419 -6.25 -22.38 -9.86
C GLU A 419 -5.22 -23.22 -10.61
N ALA A 420 -4.06 -23.49 -10.02
CA ALA A 420 -3.04 -24.37 -10.57
C ALA A 420 -3.57 -25.80 -10.87
N VAL A 421 -4.35 -26.38 -9.94
CA VAL A 421 -4.98 -27.71 -10.13
C VAL A 421 -5.97 -27.69 -11.29
N LEU A 422 -6.82 -26.67 -11.39
CA LEU A 422 -7.81 -26.54 -12.46
C LEU A 422 -7.13 -26.40 -13.84
N ILE A 423 -6.10 -25.57 -13.95
CA ILE A 423 -5.31 -25.41 -15.19
C ILE A 423 -4.66 -26.74 -15.57
N LEU A 424 -3.95 -27.38 -14.63
CA LEU A 424 -3.27 -28.63 -14.87
C LEU A 424 -4.24 -29.75 -15.24
N ALA A 425 -5.37 -29.87 -14.56
CA ALA A 425 -6.42 -30.84 -14.87
C ALA A 425 -7.00 -30.59 -16.26
N SER A 426 -7.27 -29.34 -16.64
CA SER A 426 -7.79 -29.00 -17.95
C SER A 426 -6.84 -29.43 -19.08
N LEU A 427 -5.55 -29.15 -18.93
CA LEU A 427 -4.52 -29.55 -19.89
C LEU A 427 -4.35 -31.08 -19.96
N MET A 428 -4.34 -31.74 -18.80
CA MET A 428 -4.22 -33.22 -18.71
C MET A 428 -5.42 -33.97 -19.29
N ALA A 429 -6.58 -33.33 -19.30
CA ALA A 429 -7.80 -33.90 -19.88
C ALA A 429 -7.63 -34.30 -21.34
N SER A 430 -6.78 -33.60 -22.08
CA SER A 430 -6.51 -33.85 -23.51
C SER A 430 -5.66 -35.09 -23.75
N PHE A 431 -4.97 -35.66 -22.74
CA PHE A 431 -3.98 -36.71 -22.89
C PHE A 431 -4.40 -38.04 -22.21
N LYS A 432 -5.39 -38.76 -22.75
CA LYS A 432 -5.89 -40.03 -22.17
C LYS A 432 -5.22 -41.29 -22.68
N SER A 433 -4.60 -41.27 -23.84
CA SER A 433 -4.01 -42.46 -24.47
C SER A 433 -2.70 -42.88 -23.80
N LYS A 434 -2.48 -44.19 -23.68
CA LYS A 434 -1.18 -44.74 -23.23
C LYS A 434 0.00 -44.27 -24.10
N ALA A 435 -0.25 -44.01 -25.39
CA ALA A 435 0.75 -43.46 -26.32
C ALA A 435 1.16 -42.00 -26.01
N GLN A 436 0.34 -41.27 -25.23
CA GLN A 436 0.57 -39.87 -24.84
C GLN A 436 1.22 -39.73 -23.45
N ARG A 437 1.75 -40.83 -22.90
CA ARG A 437 2.40 -40.82 -21.59
C ARG A 437 3.57 -39.83 -21.51
N ALA A 438 4.35 -39.71 -22.57
CA ALA A 438 5.47 -38.77 -22.65
C ALA A 438 4.99 -37.30 -22.58
N LEU A 439 3.89 -36.97 -23.24
CA LEU A 439 3.28 -35.62 -23.20
C LEU A 439 2.80 -35.26 -21.78
N ARG A 440 2.17 -36.22 -21.10
CA ARG A 440 1.76 -36.05 -19.71
C ARG A 440 2.95 -35.86 -18.77
N GLN A 441 4.02 -36.64 -18.99
CA GLN A 441 5.25 -36.52 -18.18
C GLN A 441 5.92 -35.17 -18.40
N SER A 442 5.94 -34.64 -19.61
CA SER A 442 6.48 -33.31 -19.93
C SER A 442 5.69 -32.21 -19.21
N LEU A 443 4.36 -32.28 -19.21
CA LEU A 443 3.51 -31.31 -18.52
C LEU A 443 3.73 -31.36 -16.99
N TRP A 444 3.78 -32.55 -16.39
CA TRP A 444 4.12 -32.75 -14.99
C TRP A 444 5.55 -32.29 -14.66
N GLY A 445 6.49 -32.50 -15.58
CA GLY A 445 7.85 -32.01 -15.45
C GLY A 445 7.91 -30.47 -15.39
N GLY A 446 7.14 -29.80 -16.25
CA GLY A 446 6.96 -28.34 -16.21
C GLY A 446 6.36 -27.86 -14.89
N ALA A 447 5.30 -28.51 -14.40
CA ALA A 447 4.66 -28.22 -13.12
C ALA A 447 5.62 -28.39 -11.93
N ALA A 448 6.38 -29.49 -11.90
CA ALA A 448 7.38 -29.73 -10.86
C ALA A 448 8.50 -28.68 -10.89
N LEU A 449 8.97 -28.31 -12.08
CA LEU A 449 9.97 -27.26 -12.26
C LEU A 449 9.44 -25.89 -11.78
N ALA A 450 8.18 -25.59 -12.02
CA ALA A 450 7.52 -24.37 -11.54
C ALA A 450 7.46 -24.31 -10.01
N LEU A 451 7.10 -25.40 -9.35
CA LEU A 451 7.11 -25.48 -7.89
C LEU A 451 8.51 -25.28 -7.31
N ILE A 452 9.52 -25.91 -7.90
CA ILE A 452 10.91 -25.72 -7.50
C ILE A 452 11.33 -24.25 -7.69
N ALA A 453 11.00 -23.66 -8.85
CA ALA A 453 11.29 -22.26 -9.14
C ALA A 453 10.58 -21.31 -8.15
N SER A 454 9.32 -21.57 -7.78
CA SER A 454 8.59 -20.79 -6.78
C SER A 454 9.26 -20.85 -5.40
N VAL A 455 9.71 -22.03 -4.97
CA VAL A 455 10.47 -22.19 -3.71
C VAL A 455 11.80 -21.44 -3.78
N LEU A 456 12.53 -21.54 -4.89
CA LEU A 456 13.78 -20.79 -5.09
C LEU A 456 13.53 -19.28 -5.09
N THR A 457 12.49 -18.82 -5.75
CA THR A 457 12.08 -17.41 -5.74
C THR A 457 11.79 -16.95 -4.31
N TRP A 458 11.09 -17.77 -3.50
CA TRP A 458 10.82 -17.46 -2.11
C TRP A 458 12.10 -17.36 -1.25
N LEU A 459 13.05 -18.26 -1.46
CA LEU A 459 14.35 -18.23 -0.77
C LEU A 459 15.21 -17.02 -1.19
N LEU A 460 15.23 -16.70 -2.49
CA LEU A 460 15.94 -15.54 -3.03
C LEU A 460 15.27 -14.22 -2.60
N ALA A 461 13.96 -14.21 -2.56
CA ALA A 461 13.19 -13.06 -2.11
C ALA A 461 13.52 -12.67 -0.67
N ARG A 462 13.92 -13.59 0.19
CA ARG A 462 14.41 -13.29 1.55
C ARG A 462 15.66 -12.41 1.58
N GLY A 463 16.48 -12.45 0.52
CA GLY A 463 17.74 -11.67 0.43
C GLY A 463 17.65 -10.45 -0.50
N ALA A 464 16.72 -10.45 -1.45
CA ALA A 464 16.65 -9.44 -2.52
C ALA A 464 15.30 -8.70 -2.58
N LEU A 465 14.43 -8.88 -1.57
CA LEU A 465 13.04 -8.41 -1.57
C LEU A 465 12.88 -6.91 -1.71
N VAL A 466 13.79 -6.13 -1.15
CA VAL A 466 13.76 -4.67 -1.26
C VAL A 466 13.96 -4.23 -2.73
N ALA A 467 14.75 -4.96 -3.49
CA ALA A 467 15.01 -4.63 -4.90
C ALA A 467 13.94 -5.16 -5.86
N LEU A 468 13.30 -6.32 -5.56
CA LEU A 468 12.27 -6.92 -6.44
C LEU A 468 10.86 -6.38 -6.17
N ALA A 469 10.52 -6.03 -4.93
CA ALA A 469 9.23 -5.40 -4.60
C ALA A 469 9.01 -4.10 -5.39
N ARG A 470 10.08 -3.40 -5.72
CA ARG A 470 10.11 -2.21 -6.58
C ARG A 470 9.57 -2.44 -8.00
N TYR A 471 9.61 -3.67 -8.51
CA TYR A 471 9.12 -4.05 -9.85
C TYR A 471 7.90 -4.98 -9.79
N GLY A 472 7.34 -5.23 -8.61
CA GLY A 472 6.33 -6.27 -8.37
C GLY A 472 5.19 -6.27 -9.38
N GLU A 473 4.47 -5.17 -9.53
CA GLU A 473 3.34 -5.06 -10.46
C GLU A 473 3.75 -5.08 -11.93
N ARG A 474 4.85 -4.45 -12.30
CA ARG A 474 5.36 -4.50 -13.68
C ARG A 474 5.74 -5.92 -14.06
N LEU A 475 6.35 -6.66 -13.15
CA LEU A 475 6.71 -8.06 -13.37
C LEU A 475 5.45 -8.93 -13.44
N GLU A 476 4.47 -8.71 -12.59
CA GLU A 476 3.15 -9.36 -12.62
C GLU A 476 2.44 -9.11 -13.95
N ALA A 477 2.38 -7.85 -14.41
CA ALA A 477 1.77 -7.50 -15.70
C ALA A 477 2.46 -8.23 -16.86
N ILE A 478 3.80 -8.25 -16.91
CA ILE A 478 4.56 -8.91 -17.98
C ILE A 478 4.33 -10.43 -17.94
N VAL A 479 4.42 -11.06 -16.78
CA VAL A 479 4.19 -12.51 -16.62
C VAL A 479 2.76 -12.88 -16.99
N SER A 480 1.77 -12.07 -16.61
CA SER A 480 0.36 -12.27 -16.94
C SER A 480 0.10 -12.14 -18.45
N LEU A 481 0.70 -11.14 -19.11
CA LEU A 481 0.59 -10.99 -20.57
C LEU A 481 1.19 -12.19 -21.33
N ILE A 482 2.34 -12.69 -20.87
CA ILE A 482 2.96 -13.90 -21.45
C ILE A 482 2.03 -15.10 -21.25
N ALA A 483 1.49 -15.29 -20.04
CA ALA A 483 0.59 -16.39 -19.74
C ALA A 483 -0.70 -16.33 -20.57
N ILE A 484 -1.31 -15.15 -20.75
CA ILE A 484 -2.46 -14.95 -21.63
C ILE A 484 -2.11 -15.31 -23.08
N GLY A 485 -0.99 -14.83 -23.60
CA GLY A 485 -0.52 -15.16 -24.94
C GLY A 485 -0.38 -16.67 -25.16
N VAL A 486 0.23 -17.36 -24.20
CA VAL A 486 0.38 -18.82 -24.21
C VAL A 486 -1.01 -19.51 -24.14
N LEU A 487 -1.91 -19.04 -23.28
CA LEU A 487 -3.26 -19.61 -23.15
C LEU A 487 -4.10 -19.43 -24.42
N LEU A 488 -4.00 -18.28 -25.09
CA LEU A 488 -4.65 -18.03 -26.39
C LEU A 488 -4.12 -18.98 -27.49
N LEU A 489 -2.81 -19.19 -27.54
CA LEU A 489 -2.20 -20.14 -28.46
C LEU A 489 -2.68 -21.56 -28.21
N ILE A 490 -2.79 -21.96 -26.94
CA ILE A 490 -3.28 -23.30 -26.56
C ILE A 490 -4.76 -23.43 -26.87
N THR A 491 -5.57 -22.41 -26.57
CA THR A 491 -7.00 -22.40 -26.86
C THR A 491 -7.22 -22.61 -28.38
N ASN A 492 -6.47 -21.89 -29.21
CA ASN A 492 -6.52 -22.03 -30.65
C ASN A 492 -6.04 -23.44 -31.12
N TRP A 493 -4.91 -23.92 -30.59
CA TRP A 493 -4.39 -25.26 -30.90
C TRP A 493 -5.34 -26.37 -30.43
N PHE A 494 -5.91 -26.23 -29.20
CA PHE A 494 -6.85 -27.20 -28.64
C PHE A 494 -8.10 -27.35 -29.51
N PHE A 495 -8.68 -26.24 -29.96
CA PHE A 495 -9.87 -26.31 -30.83
C PHE A 495 -9.52 -26.72 -32.23
N HIS A 496 -8.35 -26.41 -32.77
CA HIS A 496 -7.98 -26.72 -34.14
C HIS A 496 -7.44 -28.14 -34.31
N ASP A 497 -6.54 -28.62 -33.46
CA ASP A 497 -5.86 -29.90 -33.60
C ASP A 497 -6.44 -31.03 -32.75
N VAL A 498 -6.96 -30.76 -31.55
CA VAL A 498 -7.40 -31.80 -30.62
C VAL A 498 -8.89 -32.08 -30.73
N TYR A 499 -9.71 -31.06 -30.94
CA TYR A 499 -11.16 -31.22 -31.01
C TYR A 499 -11.67 -31.67 -32.35
N TRP A 500 -11.03 -31.24 -33.48
CA TRP A 500 -11.57 -31.42 -34.83
C TRP A 500 -10.77 -32.30 -35.77
N THR A 501 -9.50 -32.54 -35.59
CA THR A 501 -8.85 -33.60 -36.34
C THR A 501 -9.53 -34.90 -35.92
N GLY A 502 -10.41 -35.40 -36.79
CA GLY A 502 -11.17 -36.64 -36.58
C GLY A 502 -10.29 -37.80 -36.09
N TRP A 503 -9.87 -37.69 -34.90
CA TRP A 503 -8.89 -38.50 -34.18
C TRP A 503 -9.28 -39.98 -34.15
N MET A 504 -10.53 -40.26 -34.46
CA MET A 504 -11.00 -41.63 -34.59
C MET A 504 -10.94 -42.23 -36.01
N ALA A 505 -10.88 -41.43 -37.05
CA ALA A 505 -10.88 -41.97 -38.42
C ALA A 505 -9.48 -42.24 -39.00
N ASN A 506 -8.47 -41.40 -38.65
CA ASN A 506 -7.11 -41.54 -39.22
C ASN A 506 -6.09 -42.22 -38.29
N PHE A 507 -6.48 -42.60 -37.09
CA PHE A 507 -5.58 -43.23 -36.13
C PHE A 507 -5.11 -44.61 -36.53
N HIS A 508 -5.80 -45.26 -37.45
CA HIS A 508 -5.39 -46.61 -37.95
C HIS A 508 -4.35 -46.56 -39.08
N GLN A 509 -4.17 -45.44 -39.76
CA GLN A 509 -3.17 -45.35 -40.85
C GLN A 509 -1.89 -44.59 -40.46
N GLN A 510 -1.90 -43.73 -39.45
CA GLN A 510 -0.72 -42.99 -39.01
C GLN A 510 0.01 -43.55 -37.79
N LYS A 511 -0.34 -44.75 -37.36
CA LYS A 511 0.25 -45.45 -36.20
C LYS A 511 1.78 -45.64 -36.25
N LYS A 512 2.42 -45.39 -37.36
CA LYS A 512 3.88 -45.50 -37.53
C LYS A 512 4.65 -44.16 -37.51
N ARG A 513 3.98 -42.98 -37.60
CA ARG A 513 4.70 -41.68 -37.67
C ARG A 513 4.58 -40.80 -36.41
N VAL A 514 3.67 -41.06 -35.47
CA VAL A 514 3.39 -40.25 -34.30
C VAL A 514 4.13 -40.72 -33.05
N VAL A 515 4.92 -41.78 -33.11
CA VAL A 515 5.73 -42.27 -31.96
C VAL A 515 7.02 -41.45 -31.75
N SER A 516 7.38 -40.57 -32.68
CA SER A 516 8.46 -39.59 -32.44
C SER A 516 7.84 -38.21 -32.12
N GLY A 517 7.43 -38.00 -30.87
CA GLY A 517 7.18 -36.64 -30.39
C GLY A 517 8.41 -35.78 -30.70
N SER A 518 8.27 -34.80 -31.57
CA SER A 518 9.41 -33.90 -31.85
C SER A 518 9.86 -33.28 -30.51
N ALA A 519 11.15 -33.22 -30.27
CA ALA A 519 11.72 -32.63 -29.02
C ALA A 519 11.12 -31.25 -28.74
N GLY A 520 10.76 -30.48 -29.77
CA GLY A 520 10.09 -29.20 -29.66
C GLY A 520 8.67 -29.28 -29.06
N GLN A 521 7.90 -30.32 -29.34
CA GLN A 521 6.55 -30.48 -28.80
C GLN A 521 6.58 -30.84 -27.30
N LEU A 522 7.53 -31.67 -26.86
CA LEU A 522 7.73 -32.02 -25.47
C LEU A 522 8.20 -30.80 -24.68
N LEU A 523 9.15 -30.03 -25.23
CA LEU A 523 9.64 -28.80 -24.63
C LEU A 523 8.51 -27.75 -24.50
N GLY A 524 7.67 -27.59 -25.53
CA GLY A 524 6.52 -26.69 -25.50
C GLY A 524 5.55 -27.01 -24.33
N LEU A 525 5.31 -28.30 -24.06
CA LEU A 525 4.47 -28.73 -22.93
C LEU A 525 5.14 -28.51 -21.55
N VAL A 526 6.46 -28.66 -21.47
CA VAL A 526 7.21 -28.31 -20.26
C VAL A 526 7.10 -26.80 -19.98
N VAL A 527 7.35 -25.96 -20.99
CA VAL A 527 7.25 -24.50 -20.86
C VAL A 527 5.83 -24.09 -20.47
N LEU A 528 4.83 -24.70 -21.08
CA LEU A 528 3.43 -24.45 -20.77
C LEU A 528 3.09 -24.78 -19.31
N GLY A 529 3.40 -26.00 -18.86
CA GLY A 529 3.18 -26.41 -17.48
C GLY A 529 3.96 -25.54 -16.50
N PHE A 530 5.17 -25.12 -16.87
CA PHE A 530 5.99 -24.21 -16.07
C PHE A 530 5.34 -22.83 -15.95
N THR A 531 5.06 -22.14 -17.06
CA THR A 531 4.59 -20.75 -17.03
C THR A 531 3.24 -20.62 -16.34
N SER A 532 2.32 -21.58 -16.59
CA SER A 532 0.99 -21.55 -15.98
C SER A 532 1.01 -21.72 -14.46
N ILE A 533 1.89 -22.58 -13.94
CA ILE A 533 1.95 -22.86 -12.50
C ILE A 533 2.91 -21.91 -11.78
N TYR A 534 4.00 -21.49 -12.45
CA TYR A 534 4.94 -20.53 -11.86
C TYR A 534 4.30 -19.18 -11.59
N ARG A 535 3.34 -18.75 -12.43
CA ARG A 535 2.57 -17.53 -12.18
C ARG A 535 1.87 -17.59 -10.84
N GLU A 536 1.04 -18.63 -10.57
CA GLU A 536 0.32 -18.78 -9.30
C GLU A 536 1.29 -18.92 -8.13
N GLY A 537 2.41 -19.65 -8.35
CA GLY A 537 3.47 -19.78 -7.36
C GLY A 537 4.16 -18.45 -7.04
N PHE A 538 4.37 -17.59 -8.03
CA PHE A 538 4.98 -16.27 -7.85
C PHE A 538 4.06 -15.32 -7.06
N GLU A 539 2.76 -15.25 -7.41
CA GLU A 539 1.76 -14.48 -6.65
C GLU A 539 1.70 -14.97 -5.19
N THR A 540 1.65 -16.29 -4.99
CA THR A 540 1.70 -16.89 -3.64
C THR A 540 2.95 -16.46 -2.88
N VAL A 541 4.12 -16.45 -3.51
CA VAL A 541 5.39 -16.05 -2.87
C VAL A 541 5.34 -14.60 -2.43
N LEU A 542 4.85 -13.68 -3.24
CA LEU A 542 4.75 -12.26 -2.90
C LEU A 542 3.86 -12.03 -1.67
N PHE A 543 2.68 -12.62 -1.66
CA PHE A 543 1.74 -12.48 -0.53
C PHE A 543 2.25 -13.15 0.75
N LEU A 544 2.83 -14.35 0.65
CA LEU A 544 3.37 -15.04 1.83
C LEU A 544 4.55 -14.30 2.46
N GLN A 545 5.34 -13.57 1.68
CA GLN A 545 6.42 -12.76 2.22
C GLN A 545 5.89 -11.63 3.12
N ALA A 546 4.82 -10.96 2.73
CA ALA A 546 4.18 -9.94 3.57
C ALA A 546 3.77 -10.55 4.93
N LEU A 547 3.17 -11.74 4.91
CA LEU A 547 2.75 -12.45 6.13
C LEU A 547 3.95 -12.91 7.00
N VAL A 548 5.06 -13.31 6.37
CA VAL A 548 6.28 -13.72 7.10
C VAL A 548 6.91 -12.55 7.85
N LEU A 549 6.95 -11.36 7.23
CA LEU A 549 7.47 -10.15 7.86
C LEU A 549 6.64 -9.75 9.09
N GLU A 550 5.34 -10.02 9.08
CA GLU A 550 4.42 -9.62 10.15
C GLU A 550 4.38 -10.61 11.32
N SER A 551 4.29 -11.91 11.05
CA SER A 551 3.96 -12.93 12.06
C SER A 551 5.00 -14.05 12.17
N GLY A 552 6.10 -13.90 11.49
CA GLY A 552 7.20 -14.86 11.49
C GLY A 552 6.96 -16.10 10.63
N ILE A 553 8.06 -16.73 10.23
CA ILE A 553 8.07 -17.84 9.29
C ILE A 553 7.32 -19.08 9.77
N ALA A 554 7.39 -19.42 11.07
CA ALA A 554 6.80 -20.65 11.61
C ALA A 554 5.27 -20.65 11.47
N THR A 555 4.62 -19.51 11.77
CA THR A 555 3.18 -19.34 11.64
C THR A 555 2.72 -19.48 10.19
N VAL A 556 3.43 -18.84 9.28
CA VAL A 556 3.11 -18.87 7.84
C VAL A 556 3.33 -20.25 7.25
N LEU A 557 4.41 -20.96 7.61
CA LEU A 557 4.66 -22.34 7.17
C LEU A 557 3.54 -23.30 7.63
N THR A 558 2.98 -23.09 8.80
CA THR A 558 1.83 -23.87 9.26
C THR A 558 0.62 -23.67 8.34
N GLY A 559 0.32 -22.42 7.97
CA GLY A 559 -0.73 -22.09 7.02
C GLY A 559 -0.47 -22.68 5.63
N ILE A 560 0.76 -22.57 5.12
CA ILE A 560 1.17 -23.18 3.84
C ILE A 560 0.90 -24.69 3.85
N GLY A 561 1.28 -25.39 4.94
CA GLY A 561 1.05 -26.83 5.08
C GLY A 561 -0.43 -27.20 4.98
N ILE A 562 -1.30 -26.45 5.68
CA ILE A 562 -2.75 -26.65 5.65
C ILE A 562 -3.32 -26.39 4.25
N GLY A 563 -2.94 -25.27 3.63
CA GLY A 563 -3.39 -24.88 2.28
C GLY A 563 -2.99 -25.90 1.22
N LEU A 564 -1.73 -26.36 1.25
CA LEU A 564 -1.25 -27.40 0.34
C LEU A 564 -1.97 -28.75 0.54
N ALA A 565 -2.25 -29.14 1.79
CA ALA A 565 -2.99 -30.36 2.07
C ALA A 565 -4.42 -30.30 1.52
N ALA A 566 -5.10 -29.15 1.67
CA ALA A 566 -6.42 -28.91 1.11
C ALA A 566 -6.39 -28.92 -0.43
N THR A 567 -5.43 -28.25 -1.05
CA THR A 567 -5.22 -28.25 -2.50
C THR A 567 -4.98 -29.65 -3.04
N PHE A 568 -4.15 -30.44 -2.35
CA PHE A 568 -3.87 -31.82 -2.74
C PHE A 568 -5.12 -32.71 -2.68
N LEU A 569 -5.93 -32.55 -1.63
CA LEU A 569 -7.20 -33.29 -1.47
C LEU A 569 -8.16 -32.98 -2.62
N VAL A 570 -8.35 -31.68 -2.93
CA VAL A 570 -9.19 -31.25 -4.05
C VAL A 570 -8.60 -31.71 -5.38
N GLY A 571 -7.29 -31.68 -5.55
CA GLY A 571 -6.60 -32.22 -6.71
C GLY A 571 -6.93 -33.68 -6.97
N ILE A 572 -6.89 -34.55 -5.94
CA ILE A 572 -7.28 -35.96 -6.06
C ILE A 572 -8.73 -36.09 -6.55
N ILE A 573 -9.65 -35.29 -5.98
CA ILE A 573 -11.06 -35.30 -6.36
C ILE A 573 -11.22 -34.87 -7.83
N VAL A 574 -10.61 -33.78 -8.24
CA VAL A 574 -10.70 -33.22 -9.60
C VAL A 574 -10.14 -34.21 -10.62
N PHE A 575 -8.92 -34.74 -10.41
CA PHE A 575 -8.31 -35.72 -11.30
C PHE A 575 -9.07 -37.06 -11.31
N GLY A 576 -9.63 -37.48 -10.16
CA GLY A 576 -10.44 -38.69 -10.05
C GLY A 576 -11.78 -38.59 -10.81
N LEU A 577 -12.46 -37.45 -10.70
CA LEU A 577 -13.68 -37.17 -11.46
C LEU A 577 -13.41 -37.09 -12.97
N GLN A 578 -12.32 -36.41 -13.34
CA GLN A 578 -11.89 -36.29 -14.73
C GLN A 578 -11.66 -37.66 -15.40
N ALA A 579 -11.11 -38.63 -14.68
CA ALA A 579 -10.86 -39.98 -15.19
C ALA A 579 -12.16 -40.75 -15.51
N LYS A 580 -13.28 -40.42 -14.87
CA LYS A 580 -14.58 -41.11 -15.04
C LYS A 580 -15.48 -40.52 -16.13
N LEU A 581 -15.20 -39.31 -16.63
CA LEU A 581 -16.04 -38.64 -17.63
C LEU A 581 -15.86 -39.22 -19.02
N PRO A 582 -16.96 -39.39 -19.85
CA PRO A 582 -16.86 -39.75 -21.25
C PRO A 582 -16.05 -38.69 -22.03
N ALA A 583 -15.25 -39.15 -23.00
CA ALA A 583 -14.31 -38.29 -23.74
C ALA A 583 -14.96 -36.99 -24.31
N LYS A 584 -16.16 -37.08 -24.87
CA LYS A 584 -16.87 -35.92 -25.44
C LYS A 584 -17.29 -34.90 -24.36
N LYS A 585 -17.86 -35.36 -23.25
CA LYS A 585 -18.26 -34.48 -22.15
C LYS A 585 -17.05 -33.85 -21.47
N MET A 586 -15.97 -34.60 -21.34
CA MET A 586 -14.71 -34.13 -20.78
C MET A 586 -14.11 -33.00 -21.63
N LEU A 587 -14.05 -33.13 -22.96
CA LEU A 587 -13.55 -32.10 -23.85
C LEU A 587 -14.35 -30.82 -23.76
N ILE A 588 -15.68 -30.89 -23.64
CA ILE A 588 -16.55 -29.72 -23.46
C ILE A 588 -16.26 -29.06 -22.13
N VAL A 589 -16.21 -29.82 -21.02
CA VAL A 589 -15.92 -29.29 -19.69
C VAL A 589 -14.54 -28.63 -19.66
N THR A 590 -13.53 -29.27 -20.26
CA THR A 590 -12.17 -28.72 -20.36
C THR A 590 -12.15 -27.41 -21.14
N GLY A 591 -12.84 -27.36 -22.28
CA GLY A 591 -12.93 -26.14 -23.09
C GLY A 591 -13.59 -24.97 -22.33
N ILE A 592 -14.67 -25.26 -21.59
CA ILE A 592 -15.33 -24.25 -20.73
C ILE A 592 -14.39 -23.79 -19.62
N MET A 593 -13.68 -24.71 -18.96
CA MET A 593 -12.74 -24.36 -17.88
C MET A 593 -11.57 -23.52 -18.39
N ILE A 594 -10.95 -23.87 -19.52
CA ILE A 594 -9.88 -23.06 -20.13
C ILE A 594 -10.42 -21.67 -20.49
N GLY A 595 -11.61 -21.60 -21.06
CA GLY A 595 -12.26 -20.32 -21.40
C GLY A 595 -12.54 -19.46 -20.16
N ALA A 596 -13.00 -20.06 -19.07
CA ALA A 596 -13.26 -19.35 -17.82
C ALA A 596 -11.97 -18.80 -17.20
N VAL A 597 -10.90 -19.61 -17.14
CA VAL A 597 -9.58 -19.17 -16.67
C VAL A 597 -9.02 -18.05 -17.54
N LEU A 598 -9.14 -18.15 -18.85
CA LEU A 598 -8.70 -17.10 -19.77
C LEU A 598 -9.44 -15.79 -19.52
N LEU A 599 -10.76 -15.82 -19.34
CA LEU A 599 -11.56 -14.63 -19.06
C LEU A 599 -11.15 -13.98 -17.74
N GLN A 600 -10.95 -14.77 -16.69
CA GLN A 600 -10.47 -14.29 -15.40
C GLN A 600 -9.09 -13.64 -15.53
N MET A 601 -8.14 -14.31 -16.18
CA MET A 601 -6.78 -13.79 -16.37
C MET A 601 -6.77 -12.48 -17.16
N VAL A 602 -7.56 -12.38 -18.22
CA VAL A 602 -7.66 -11.16 -19.04
C VAL A 602 -8.22 -10.01 -18.19
N GLY A 603 -9.23 -10.27 -17.36
CA GLY A 603 -9.80 -9.25 -16.48
C GLY A 603 -8.83 -8.76 -15.43
N ASN A 604 -8.16 -9.67 -14.72
CA ASN A 604 -7.15 -9.31 -13.72
C ASN A 604 -5.97 -8.56 -14.35
N THR A 605 -5.47 -9.02 -15.50
CA THR A 605 -4.36 -8.34 -16.19
C THR A 605 -4.77 -6.96 -16.69
N ALA A 606 -5.99 -6.80 -17.20
CA ALA A 606 -6.51 -5.49 -17.59
C ALA A 606 -6.53 -4.53 -16.39
N HIS A 607 -6.95 -5.01 -15.22
CA HIS A 607 -6.96 -4.24 -13.99
C HIS A 607 -5.54 -3.84 -13.55
N VAL A 608 -4.58 -4.77 -13.54
CA VAL A 608 -3.17 -4.47 -13.24
C VAL A 608 -2.59 -3.45 -14.22
N LEU A 609 -2.89 -3.57 -15.53
CA LEU A 609 -2.45 -2.60 -16.53
C LEU A 609 -3.08 -1.21 -16.33
N GLN A 610 -4.31 -1.14 -15.83
CA GLN A 610 -4.97 0.11 -15.46
C GLN A 610 -4.31 0.75 -14.24
N VAL A 611 -3.98 -0.03 -13.22
CA VAL A 611 -3.23 0.43 -12.03
C VAL A 611 -1.85 0.98 -12.43
N LEU A 612 -1.14 0.31 -13.34
CA LEU A 612 0.14 0.79 -13.87
C LEU A 612 0.03 2.01 -14.81
N GLY A 613 -1.19 2.45 -15.13
CA GLY A 613 -1.40 3.53 -16.09
C GLY A 613 -1.09 3.16 -17.55
N TRP A 614 -0.88 1.87 -17.85
CA TRP A 614 -0.63 1.39 -19.22
C TRP A 614 -1.92 1.22 -20.04
N LEU A 615 -3.05 1.10 -19.35
CA LEU A 615 -4.39 1.03 -19.94
C LEU A 615 -5.26 2.14 -19.35
N PRO A 616 -6.04 2.88 -20.15
CA PRO A 616 -6.99 3.86 -19.63
C PRO A 616 -8.02 3.20 -18.71
N THR A 617 -8.55 3.99 -17.77
CA THR A 617 -9.58 3.54 -16.83
C THR A 617 -10.84 4.35 -17.01
N SER A 618 -11.87 3.77 -17.64
CA SER A 618 -13.18 4.39 -17.83
C SER A 618 -14.23 3.63 -17.00
N PRO A 619 -14.63 4.13 -15.80
CA PRO A 619 -15.51 3.39 -14.91
C PRO A 619 -16.94 3.35 -15.42
N ILE A 620 -17.61 2.20 -15.26
CA ILE A 620 -19.03 2.00 -15.55
C ILE A 620 -19.81 2.24 -14.26
N ARG A 621 -20.17 3.51 -14.01
CA ARG A 621 -20.85 3.93 -12.76
C ARG A 621 -22.14 3.17 -12.47
N ALA A 622 -22.89 2.77 -13.51
CA ALA A 622 -24.14 2.01 -13.35
C ALA A 622 -23.91 0.56 -12.87
N LEU A 623 -22.71 -0.01 -13.12
CA LEU A 623 -22.38 -1.39 -12.79
C LEU A 623 -21.69 -1.51 -11.42
N THR A 624 -20.98 -0.48 -10.99
CA THR A 624 -20.20 -0.47 -9.73
C THR A 624 -21.03 -0.88 -8.50
N PRO A 625 -22.27 -0.39 -8.26
CA PRO A 625 -23.03 -0.79 -7.09
C PRO A 625 -23.55 -2.24 -7.11
N TRP A 626 -23.59 -2.85 -8.30
CA TRP A 626 -24.14 -4.20 -8.50
C TRP A 626 -23.07 -5.28 -8.56
N LEU A 627 -21.80 -4.88 -8.74
CA LEU A 627 -20.70 -5.81 -8.88
C LEU A 627 -20.11 -6.14 -7.50
N PRO A 628 -20.39 -7.32 -6.94
CA PRO A 628 -19.84 -7.67 -5.64
C PRO A 628 -18.33 -7.89 -5.75
N TYR A 629 -17.60 -7.57 -4.70
CA TYR A 629 -16.15 -7.69 -4.61
C TYR A 629 -15.60 -9.04 -5.10
N TRP A 630 -16.25 -10.14 -4.72
CA TRP A 630 -15.80 -11.47 -5.14
C TRP A 630 -15.84 -11.68 -6.65
N ALA A 631 -16.60 -10.90 -7.41
CA ALA A 631 -16.64 -10.99 -8.87
C ALA A 631 -15.31 -10.51 -9.50
N GLY A 632 -14.69 -9.46 -8.96
CA GLY A 632 -13.33 -9.06 -9.34
C GLY A 632 -12.31 -10.14 -8.99
N LEU A 633 -12.33 -10.59 -7.73
CA LEU A 633 -11.37 -11.55 -7.20
C LEU A 633 -11.42 -12.92 -7.90
N TRP A 634 -12.63 -13.48 -8.13
CA TRP A 634 -12.79 -14.84 -8.66
C TRP A 634 -12.97 -14.90 -10.17
N PHE A 635 -13.47 -13.84 -10.81
CA PHE A 635 -13.78 -13.82 -12.24
C PHE A 635 -13.07 -12.71 -13.02
N GLY A 636 -12.23 -11.89 -12.36
CA GLY A 636 -11.57 -10.75 -12.97
C GLY A 636 -12.55 -9.68 -13.48
N LEU A 637 -13.79 -9.64 -12.94
CA LEU A 637 -14.81 -8.70 -13.38
C LEU A 637 -14.68 -7.38 -12.61
N TYR A 638 -14.16 -6.37 -13.28
CA TYR A 638 -14.05 -5.00 -12.76
C TYR A 638 -14.99 -4.08 -13.55
N ALA A 639 -15.58 -3.09 -12.88
CA ALA A 639 -16.55 -2.19 -13.50
C ALA A 639 -15.89 -1.12 -14.38
N THR A 640 -15.08 -1.54 -15.35
CA THR A 640 -14.41 -0.67 -16.33
C THR A 640 -14.73 -1.11 -17.75
N TRP A 641 -14.92 -0.14 -18.67
CA TRP A 641 -15.22 -0.44 -20.07
C TRP A 641 -14.11 -1.25 -20.74
N GLU A 642 -12.85 -0.90 -20.48
CA GLU A 642 -11.68 -1.54 -21.07
C GLU A 642 -11.55 -3.00 -20.60
N GLY A 643 -11.69 -3.23 -19.28
CA GLY A 643 -11.65 -4.57 -18.71
C GLY A 643 -12.72 -5.49 -19.27
N ILE A 644 -13.97 -5.02 -19.28
CA ILE A 644 -15.10 -5.79 -19.85
C ILE A 644 -14.95 -5.99 -21.35
N ALA A 645 -14.49 -4.98 -22.10
CA ALA A 645 -14.27 -5.11 -23.54
C ALA A 645 -13.18 -6.16 -23.86
N LEU A 646 -12.08 -6.17 -23.11
CA LEU A 646 -11.02 -7.16 -23.27
C LEU A 646 -11.49 -8.57 -22.90
N GLN A 647 -12.26 -8.73 -21.82
CA GLN A 647 -12.86 -10.02 -21.47
C GLN A 647 -13.85 -10.49 -22.55
N PHE A 648 -14.68 -9.58 -23.06
CA PHE A 648 -15.61 -9.90 -24.17
C PHE A 648 -14.85 -10.29 -25.44
N ALA A 649 -13.76 -9.60 -25.78
CA ALA A 649 -12.91 -9.95 -26.91
C ALA A 649 -12.27 -11.34 -26.74
N ALA A 650 -11.78 -11.66 -25.55
CA ALA A 650 -11.24 -12.99 -25.23
C ALA A 650 -12.31 -14.09 -25.32
N GLY A 651 -13.51 -13.82 -24.81
CA GLY A 651 -14.65 -14.73 -24.93
C GLY A 651 -15.10 -14.94 -26.38
N ALA A 652 -15.19 -13.85 -27.15
CA ALA A 652 -15.51 -13.90 -28.56
C ALA A 652 -14.45 -14.66 -29.38
N PHE A 653 -13.16 -14.46 -29.04
CA PHE A 653 -12.07 -15.25 -29.65
C PHE A 653 -12.22 -16.75 -29.33
N THR A 654 -12.49 -17.10 -28.08
CA THR A 654 -12.66 -18.51 -27.65
C THR A 654 -13.85 -19.17 -28.35
N ILE A 655 -15.01 -18.51 -28.35
CA ILE A 655 -16.23 -19.00 -28.99
C ILE A 655 -16.07 -18.99 -30.53
N GLY A 656 -15.48 -17.92 -31.07
CA GLY A 656 -15.24 -17.75 -32.50
C GLY A 656 -14.30 -18.79 -33.05
N SER A 657 -13.22 -19.12 -32.36
CA SER A 657 -12.29 -20.20 -32.79
C SER A 657 -12.99 -21.57 -32.78
N TYR A 658 -13.88 -21.81 -31.78
CA TYR A 658 -14.71 -23.02 -31.77
C TYR A 658 -15.66 -23.09 -32.98
N VAL A 659 -16.43 -22.03 -33.23
CA VAL A 659 -17.39 -21.98 -34.33
C VAL A 659 -16.70 -22.05 -35.72
N LEU A 660 -15.56 -21.37 -35.85
CA LEU A 660 -14.77 -21.38 -37.08
C LEU A 660 -14.23 -22.79 -37.39
N ALA A 661 -13.69 -23.47 -36.39
CA ALA A 661 -13.24 -24.84 -36.48
C ALA A 661 -14.40 -25.78 -36.85
N GLU A 662 -15.60 -25.62 -36.28
CA GLU A 662 -16.80 -26.39 -36.60
C GLU A 662 -17.25 -26.19 -38.07
N ARG A 663 -17.30 -24.94 -38.53
CA ARG A 663 -17.69 -24.61 -39.92
C ARG A 663 -16.69 -25.11 -40.94
N TRP A 664 -15.41 -25.06 -40.66
CA TRP A 664 -14.37 -25.55 -41.59
C TRP A 664 -14.45 -27.07 -41.78
N HIS A 665 -14.69 -27.81 -40.73
CA HIS A 665 -14.83 -29.26 -40.79
C HIS A 665 -16.16 -29.72 -41.40
N HIS A 666 -17.23 -28.94 -41.22
CA HIS A 666 -18.48 -29.22 -41.90
C HIS A 666 -18.31 -29.11 -43.43
N LYS A 667 -17.54 -28.10 -43.91
CA LYS A 667 -17.20 -27.96 -45.35
C LYS A 667 -16.31 -29.09 -45.86
N GLN A 668 -15.35 -29.57 -45.07
CA GLN A 668 -14.49 -30.69 -45.45
C GLN A 668 -15.25 -32.02 -45.54
N ARG A 669 -16.22 -32.28 -44.66
CA ARG A 669 -17.08 -33.46 -44.73
C ARG A 669 -18.00 -33.49 -45.96
N ILE A 670 -18.40 -32.34 -46.45
CA ILE A 670 -19.22 -32.24 -47.67
C ILE A 670 -18.35 -32.43 -48.94
N ALA A 671 -17.04 -32.14 -48.85
CA ALA A 671 -16.11 -32.27 -49.97
C ALA A 671 -15.46 -33.68 -50.12
N GLU A 672 -15.64 -34.59 -49.16
CA GLU A 672 -15.18 -35.98 -49.27
C GLU A 672 -16.12 -36.77 -50.19
N PRO A 673 -15.66 -37.33 -51.34
CA PRO A 673 -16.49 -38.16 -52.18
C PRO A 673 -16.89 -39.45 -51.44
N ALA A 674 -18.14 -39.89 -51.66
CA ALA A 674 -18.68 -41.10 -51.07
C ALA A 674 -17.75 -42.30 -51.31
N PRO A 675 -17.51 -43.14 -50.29
CA PRO A 675 -16.63 -44.31 -50.46
C PRO A 675 -17.19 -45.25 -51.54
N LEU A 676 -16.36 -45.59 -52.52
CA LEU A 676 -16.68 -46.53 -53.58
C LEU A 676 -17.17 -47.85 -52.97
N PRO A 677 -18.24 -48.46 -53.50
CA PRO A 677 -18.75 -49.72 -52.99
C PRO A 677 -17.66 -50.81 -53.08
N ARG A 678 -17.46 -51.56 -52.04
CA ARG A 678 -16.50 -52.67 -51.99
C ARG A 678 -16.89 -53.71 -52.99
N PRO A 679 -15.96 -54.22 -53.82
CA PRO A 679 -16.26 -55.33 -54.71
C PRO A 679 -16.68 -56.58 -53.91
N GLN A 680 -17.82 -57.13 -54.28
CA GLN A 680 -18.30 -58.40 -53.70
C GLN A 680 -17.26 -59.50 -53.99
N GLN A 681 -16.66 -60.03 -52.94
CA GLN A 681 -15.89 -61.28 -53.06
C GLN A 681 -16.86 -62.38 -53.47
N GLN A 682 -16.81 -62.79 -54.73
CA GLN A 682 -17.41 -64.07 -55.22
C GLN A 682 -16.68 -65.22 -54.54
N ASN A 683 -17.41 -66.00 -53.75
CA ASN A 683 -16.95 -67.31 -53.31
C ASN A 683 -16.77 -68.25 -54.50
N ARG A 684 -15.58 -68.75 -54.66
CA ARG A 684 -15.28 -70.04 -55.23
C ARG A 684 -14.40 -70.85 -54.29
#